data_45b1e858f70590f908f3036b62414511
#
_entry.id   45b1e858f70590f908f3036b62414511
#
_cell.length_a   1.000
_cell.length_b   1.000
_cell.length_c   1.000
_cell.angle_alpha   90.00
_cell.angle_beta   90.00
_cell.angle_gamma   90.00
#
_symmetry.space_group_name_H-M   'P 1'
#
loop_
_entity.id
_entity.type
_entity.pdbx_description
1 polymer ?
#
loop_
_entity_poly.entity_id
_entity_poly.type
_entity_poly.pdbx_seq_one_letter_code
_entity_poly.pdbx_strand_id
1 'polypeptide(L)'
;MKDFKIYLQHDAMQCGTACLRMICSHYGADYSFDSLSKLCFATSEGVSLLGISEAAEKLGLHTVCGRVSLDNLAEAPLPCILHWNQNHFVVLYKVDVKKQKFYVADPGKGFAICRKKDMEKHWVSTRSGGEDKGVAMFIETTPAFYDNKRGNSHGESRSFRFLFGYIKKYKKYFGQIIAGLLLGCVLQLVLPFLTQAIVDVGIKSRDIGFVWLVLLGQLMLTLSRTALDFIRRWLLLHISMRVNISLVSDFFIKLLRLPMSFFDTKLTGDLLQRMNDHARVNSFLTGQTLSVMFSMLSLVVFGIVLLTYNVVIFIIFAAGSALYALWIAMFLKRRKVLDYELFEQQAINSNKTYEFITSMQEIKLQDCRQRRRWEWEDTQADLFGVQMKSLKLQQTQEAGSIFINELKNIIITVVSATAVINGELTLGMMLAVQYIIGQLNSPVDQLMGFLYSLQDVKISLERINEIHRADDENAKGHVMRPADMTHDIRLDGISFRYDPHSPSKTIDGVSLYIPEGKVTAIVGASGSGKTTLVKLMLGYYPVEAGQITAGGTDLAKTDLDWWRRQCGVVMQDGVIFSESIARNIAVDDGDIDKERMVKAAEIACIKDYVMSLPLKFDTKIGRDGMGLSQGQKQRILIARAVYKNPHYIFLDEATNSLDANNERAIVENLSRFYKGRTVVIVAHRLSTVRHADNIVVIDGGHVAETGTHEQLTEKRGMYYQLVKNQLELGN
;
A
#
# COMPACT_ATOMS: atom_id res chain seq x y z
N MET A 1 24.18 28.62 1.92
CA MET A 1 22.94 28.11 1.33
C MET A 1 22.49 26.93 2.16
N LYS A 2 21.24 26.91 2.72
CA LYS A 2 20.72 25.71 3.38
C LYS A 2 20.70 24.59 2.34
N ASP A 3 21.23 23.41 2.70
CA ASP A 3 21.18 22.23 1.83
C ASP A 3 19.71 21.93 1.52
N PHE A 4 19.34 21.85 0.23
CA PHE A 4 18.01 21.48 -0.20
C PHE A 4 17.73 20.05 0.21
N LYS A 5 16.66 19.79 0.98
CA LYS A 5 16.30 18.45 1.44
C LYS A 5 15.42 17.77 0.40
N ILE A 6 15.78 16.54 0.03
CA ILE A 6 14.96 15.71 -0.83
C ILE A 6 14.04 14.81 0.00
N TYR A 7 12.79 14.70 -0.45
CA TYR A 7 11.81 13.73 0.05
C TYR A 7 11.40 12.83 -1.12
N LEU A 8 11.56 11.55 -0.95
CA LEU A 8 11.23 10.56 -1.97
C LEU A 8 9.76 10.17 -1.84
N GLN A 9 9.11 9.89 -2.97
CA GLN A 9 7.70 9.47 -3.00
C GLN A 9 7.53 8.07 -2.42
N HIS A 10 6.37 7.81 -1.81
CA HIS A 10 6.07 6.52 -1.21
C HIS A 10 5.40 5.54 -2.18
N ASP A 11 4.71 6.07 -3.19
CA ASP A 11 4.12 5.34 -4.30
C ASP A 11 4.26 6.14 -5.61
N ALA A 12 3.95 5.52 -6.74
CA ALA A 12 4.12 6.12 -8.07
C ALA A 12 3.24 7.36 -8.30
N MET A 13 2.15 7.52 -7.52
CA MET A 13 1.15 8.58 -7.71
C MET A 13 1.40 9.82 -6.84
N GLN A 14 2.38 9.78 -5.94
CA GLN A 14 2.63 10.85 -4.95
C GLN A 14 3.79 11.80 -5.31
N CYS A 15 4.22 11.86 -6.57
CA CYS A 15 5.31 12.74 -6.99
C CYS A 15 5.03 14.22 -6.69
N GLY A 16 3.82 14.71 -6.97
CA GLY A 16 3.42 16.09 -6.68
C GLY A 16 3.40 16.42 -5.18
N THR A 17 2.89 15.51 -4.36
CA THR A 17 2.90 15.63 -2.90
C THR A 17 4.32 15.71 -2.34
N ALA A 18 5.24 14.88 -2.87
CA ALA A 18 6.65 14.92 -2.50
C ALA A 18 7.32 16.24 -2.89
N CYS A 19 7.00 16.77 -4.08
CA CYS A 19 7.49 18.07 -4.53
C CYS A 19 7.02 19.20 -3.60
N LEU A 20 5.75 19.21 -3.23
CA LEU A 20 5.21 20.22 -2.31
C LEU A 20 5.86 20.10 -0.93
N ARG A 21 6.11 18.89 -0.43
CA ARG A 21 6.84 18.66 0.84
C ARG A 21 8.25 19.21 0.79
N MET A 22 8.97 19.00 -0.32
CA MET A 22 10.32 19.53 -0.52
C MET A 22 10.34 21.04 -0.44
N ILE A 23 9.37 21.72 -1.06
CA ILE A 23 9.25 23.18 -1.05
C ILE A 23 8.88 23.68 0.33
N CYS A 24 7.90 23.10 1.01
CA CYS A 24 7.54 23.47 2.38
C CYS A 24 8.74 23.34 3.33
N SER A 25 9.52 22.26 3.20
CA SER A 25 10.73 22.03 4.00
C SER A 25 11.83 23.05 3.69
N HIS A 26 11.97 23.46 2.42
CA HIS A 26 12.92 24.52 2.03
C HIS A 26 12.61 25.84 2.74
N TYR A 27 11.33 26.20 2.82
CA TYR A 27 10.85 27.38 3.56
C TYR A 27 10.73 27.17 5.07
N GLY A 28 11.11 25.96 5.56
CA GLY A 28 11.30 25.65 6.97
C GLY A 28 10.03 25.14 7.67
N ALA A 29 9.02 24.64 6.96
CA ALA A 29 7.88 23.91 7.51
C ALA A 29 7.97 22.43 7.10
N ASP A 30 7.75 21.52 8.05
CA ASP A 30 7.77 20.07 7.77
C ASP A 30 6.37 19.50 8.00
N TYR A 31 5.76 19.04 6.92
CA TYR A 31 4.45 18.42 6.91
C TYR A 31 4.58 16.92 6.66
N SER A 32 3.65 16.12 7.22
CA SER A 32 3.61 14.70 6.94
C SER A 32 3.12 14.43 5.51
N PHE A 33 3.56 13.31 4.92
CA PHE A 33 3.09 12.90 3.59
C PHE A 33 1.57 12.73 3.56
N ASP A 34 1.00 12.13 4.60
CA ASP A 34 -0.44 11.89 4.71
C ASP A 34 -1.25 13.19 4.70
N SER A 35 -0.81 14.21 5.45
CA SER A 35 -1.47 15.52 5.47
C SER A 35 -1.44 16.18 4.09
N LEU A 36 -0.30 16.15 3.42
CA LEU A 36 -0.15 16.75 2.10
C LEU A 36 -0.89 15.97 1.01
N SER A 37 -0.89 14.64 1.10
CA SER A 37 -1.61 13.78 0.15
C SER A 37 -3.12 14.02 0.19
N LYS A 38 -3.68 14.19 1.39
CA LYS A 38 -5.09 14.57 1.58
C LYS A 38 -5.38 15.97 1.00
N LEU A 39 -4.49 16.94 1.20
CA LEU A 39 -4.66 18.29 0.68
C LEU A 39 -4.52 18.37 -0.84
N CYS A 40 -3.59 17.60 -1.43
CA CYS A 40 -3.36 17.53 -2.88
C CYS A 40 -4.41 16.65 -3.60
N PHE A 41 -5.21 15.90 -2.86
CA PHE A 41 -6.16 14.93 -3.40
C PHE A 41 -5.51 13.97 -4.40
N ALA A 42 -4.56 13.18 -3.93
CA ALA A 42 -3.89 12.17 -4.76
C ALA A 42 -4.88 11.06 -5.17
N THR A 43 -5.03 10.83 -6.48
CA THR A 43 -5.86 9.78 -7.07
C THR A 43 -5.02 8.63 -7.60
N SER A 44 -5.66 7.56 -8.09
CA SER A 44 -4.98 6.46 -8.80
C SER A 44 -4.31 6.91 -10.12
N GLU A 45 -4.67 8.07 -10.64
CA GLU A 45 -4.06 8.68 -11.83
C GLU A 45 -2.92 9.65 -11.46
N GLY A 46 -2.72 9.93 -10.18
CA GLY A 46 -1.73 10.84 -9.65
C GLY A 46 -2.32 12.11 -9.05
N VAL A 47 -1.51 13.15 -8.98
CA VAL A 47 -1.88 14.48 -8.46
C VAL A 47 -1.90 15.48 -9.62
N SER A 48 -2.97 16.26 -9.74
CA SER A 48 -3.04 17.31 -10.74
C SER A 48 -2.22 18.55 -10.32
N LEU A 49 -1.76 19.34 -11.30
CA LEU A 49 -1.07 20.60 -11.01
C LEU A 49 -1.95 21.56 -10.21
N LEU A 50 -3.26 21.57 -10.50
CA LEU A 50 -4.26 22.34 -9.76
C LEU A 50 -4.36 21.85 -8.30
N GLY A 51 -4.39 20.54 -8.06
CA GLY A 51 -4.41 19.98 -6.72
C GLY A 51 -3.18 20.36 -5.88
N ILE A 52 -2.00 20.42 -6.51
CA ILE A 52 -0.77 20.91 -5.83
C ILE A 52 -0.91 22.41 -5.52
N SER A 53 -1.45 23.21 -6.46
CA SER A 53 -1.64 24.64 -6.30
C SER A 53 -2.60 24.97 -5.15
N GLU A 54 -3.78 24.35 -5.13
CA GLU A 54 -4.77 24.57 -4.08
C GLU A 54 -4.29 24.08 -2.71
N ALA A 55 -3.56 22.95 -2.69
CA ALA A 55 -2.92 22.48 -1.45
C ALA A 55 -1.88 23.49 -0.94
N ALA A 56 -1.07 24.05 -1.82
CA ALA A 56 -0.09 25.07 -1.49
C ALA A 56 -0.76 26.32 -0.95
N GLU A 57 -1.85 26.79 -1.56
CA GLU A 57 -2.62 27.96 -1.11
C GLU A 57 -3.25 27.75 0.27
N LYS A 58 -3.82 26.56 0.54
CA LYS A 58 -4.33 26.20 1.88
C LYS A 58 -3.25 26.21 2.96
N LEU A 59 -2.01 25.96 2.57
CA LEU A 59 -0.85 26.06 3.47
C LEU A 59 -0.33 27.47 3.65
N GLY A 60 -0.86 28.45 2.89
CA GLY A 60 -0.42 29.84 2.92
C GLY A 60 0.74 30.13 1.96
N LEU A 61 0.90 29.34 0.91
CA LEU A 61 1.81 29.60 -0.18
C LEU A 61 1.02 30.22 -1.34
N HIS A 62 1.64 31.13 -2.09
CA HIS A 62 1.07 31.68 -3.33
C HIS A 62 1.67 30.94 -4.51
N THR A 63 0.87 30.55 -5.49
CA THR A 63 1.30 29.77 -6.64
C THR A 63 0.94 30.44 -7.96
N VAL A 64 1.86 30.37 -8.92
CA VAL A 64 1.65 30.82 -10.30
C VAL A 64 2.07 29.70 -11.25
N CYS A 65 1.12 29.22 -12.05
CA CYS A 65 1.37 28.17 -13.04
C CYS A 65 1.44 28.77 -14.43
N GLY A 66 2.45 28.39 -15.21
CA GLY A 66 2.60 28.91 -16.56
C GLY A 66 3.44 28.05 -17.48
N ARG A 67 3.35 28.33 -18.78
CA ARG A 67 4.23 27.76 -19.79
C ARG A 67 5.36 28.75 -20.07
N VAL A 68 6.59 28.34 -19.78
CA VAL A 68 7.77 29.19 -19.89
C VAL A 68 8.82 28.55 -20.80
N SER A 69 9.66 29.39 -21.43
CA SER A 69 10.81 28.93 -22.20
C SER A 69 11.98 28.57 -21.27
N LEU A 70 12.98 27.83 -21.78
CA LEU A 70 14.16 27.46 -21.01
C LEU A 70 14.97 28.67 -20.51
N ASP A 71 15.01 29.73 -21.32
CA ASP A 71 15.76 30.93 -20.97
C ASP A 71 15.03 31.68 -19.83
N ASN A 72 13.71 31.81 -19.89
CA ASN A 72 12.92 32.40 -18.81
C ASN A 72 12.94 31.55 -17.53
N LEU A 73 12.99 30.21 -17.66
CA LEU A 73 13.12 29.33 -16.51
C LEU A 73 14.47 29.51 -15.78
N ALA A 74 15.53 29.86 -16.49
CA ALA A 74 16.84 30.08 -15.91
C ALA A 74 16.90 31.35 -15.01
N GLU A 75 16.03 32.32 -15.24
CA GLU A 75 15.90 33.58 -14.47
C GLU A 75 14.76 33.56 -13.46
N ALA A 76 13.95 32.51 -13.44
CA ALA A 76 12.76 32.40 -12.62
C ALA A 76 13.07 32.20 -11.12
N PRO A 77 12.14 32.57 -10.22
CA PRO A 77 12.27 32.32 -8.79
C PRO A 77 12.34 30.81 -8.48
N LEU A 78 13.31 30.41 -7.64
CA LEU A 78 13.54 29.02 -7.26
C LEU A 78 13.36 28.86 -5.74
N PRO A 79 12.89 27.69 -5.27
CA PRO A 79 12.56 26.46 -6.01
C PRO A 79 11.20 26.50 -6.71
N CYS A 80 11.06 25.80 -7.85
CA CYS A 80 9.80 25.67 -8.56
C CYS A 80 9.52 24.19 -8.94
N ILE A 81 8.23 23.84 -9.15
CA ILE A 81 7.83 22.50 -9.60
C ILE A 81 7.72 22.48 -11.11
N LEU A 82 8.30 21.46 -11.75
CA LEU A 82 8.27 21.23 -13.17
C LEU A 82 7.44 20.00 -13.51
N HIS A 83 6.62 20.08 -14.57
CA HIS A 83 5.91 18.92 -15.13
C HIS A 83 6.84 18.16 -16.09
N TRP A 84 7.27 16.98 -15.67
CA TRP A 84 8.33 16.18 -16.29
C TRP A 84 7.76 15.00 -17.06
N ASN A 85 8.21 14.74 -18.27
CA ASN A 85 7.72 13.67 -19.16
C ASN A 85 6.18 13.63 -19.33
N GLN A 86 5.46 14.72 -19.06
CA GLN A 86 4.00 14.86 -19.09
C GLN A 86 3.21 13.95 -18.12
N ASN A 87 3.90 13.25 -17.22
CA ASN A 87 3.29 12.32 -16.26
C ASN A 87 3.96 12.32 -14.88
N HIS A 88 4.93 13.19 -14.64
CA HIS A 88 5.70 13.24 -13.40
C HIS A 88 5.97 14.68 -12.96
N PHE A 89 6.21 14.89 -11.66
CA PHE A 89 6.58 16.20 -11.11
C PHE A 89 7.96 16.13 -10.44
N VAL A 90 8.77 17.17 -10.67
CA VAL A 90 10.11 17.31 -10.09
C VAL A 90 10.31 18.74 -9.61
N VAL A 91 11.24 18.96 -8.68
CA VAL A 91 11.57 20.30 -8.17
C VAL A 91 12.89 20.78 -8.78
N LEU A 92 12.87 21.91 -9.48
CA LEU A 92 14.06 22.64 -9.86
C LEU A 92 14.44 23.57 -8.70
N TYR A 93 15.59 23.30 -8.05
CA TYR A 93 16.00 24.05 -6.88
C TYR A 93 17.22 24.95 -7.07
N LYS A 94 17.95 24.77 -8.19
CA LYS A 94 19.10 25.59 -8.52
C LYS A 94 19.41 25.55 -10.02
N VAL A 95 19.81 26.69 -10.59
CA VAL A 95 20.31 26.80 -11.97
C VAL A 95 21.71 27.43 -11.96
N ASP A 96 22.62 26.86 -12.71
CA ASP A 96 23.94 27.46 -13.02
C ASP A 96 23.91 27.91 -14.48
N VAL A 97 23.54 29.20 -14.67
CA VAL A 97 23.38 29.81 -16.00
C VAL A 97 24.69 29.74 -16.82
N LYS A 98 25.85 29.94 -16.16
CA LYS A 98 27.17 29.95 -16.84
C LYS A 98 27.55 28.57 -17.40
N LYS A 99 27.17 27.50 -16.70
CA LYS A 99 27.46 26.11 -17.09
C LYS A 99 26.28 25.42 -17.76
N GLN A 100 25.16 26.09 -17.93
CA GLN A 100 23.89 25.53 -18.45
C GLN A 100 23.50 24.23 -17.74
N LYS A 101 23.59 24.21 -16.40
CA LYS A 101 23.25 23.07 -15.57
C LYS A 101 22.03 23.38 -14.70
N PHE A 102 21.05 22.50 -14.77
CA PHE A 102 19.83 22.54 -13.99
C PHE A 102 19.89 21.46 -12.91
N TYR A 103 19.73 21.87 -11.66
CA TYR A 103 19.76 20.98 -10.51
C TYR A 103 18.35 20.62 -10.11
N VAL A 104 17.97 19.40 -10.38
CA VAL A 104 16.61 18.86 -10.19
C VAL A 104 16.60 17.91 -9.01
N ALA A 105 15.61 18.03 -8.14
CA ALA A 105 15.28 17.05 -7.12
C ALA A 105 14.07 16.24 -7.62
N ASP A 106 14.31 15.02 -8.03
CA ASP A 106 13.30 14.09 -8.52
C ASP A 106 12.83 13.20 -7.35
N PRO A 107 11.54 13.23 -6.98
CA PRO A 107 11.02 12.43 -5.89
C PRO A 107 11.11 10.91 -6.12
N GLY A 108 11.26 10.45 -7.37
CA GLY A 108 11.46 9.04 -7.68
C GLY A 108 12.94 8.64 -7.73
N LYS A 109 13.83 9.54 -8.20
CA LYS A 109 15.23 9.20 -8.54
C LYS A 109 16.28 9.88 -7.68
N GLY A 110 15.90 10.88 -6.89
CA GLY A 110 16.84 11.66 -6.08
C GLY A 110 17.36 12.91 -6.79
N PHE A 111 18.56 13.38 -6.41
CA PHE A 111 19.16 14.55 -7.04
C PHE A 111 19.75 14.24 -8.41
N ALA A 112 19.37 15.03 -9.41
CA ALA A 112 19.87 14.94 -10.77
C ALA A 112 20.45 16.28 -11.23
N ILE A 113 21.46 16.22 -12.09
CA ILE A 113 22.05 17.37 -12.78
C ILE A 113 21.73 17.21 -14.27
N CYS A 114 20.79 18.00 -14.76
CA CYS A 114 20.34 18.00 -16.14
C CYS A 114 21.07 19.07 -16.94
N ARG A 115 21.43 18.76 -18.20
CA ARG A 115 21.94 19.72 -19.16
C ARG A 115 20.77 20.25 -20.02
N LYS A 116 21.02 21.26 -20.80
CA LYS A 116 20.00 21.86 -21.70
C LYS A 116 19.27 20.79 -22.55
N LYS A 117 20.00 19.85 -23.14
CA LYS A 117 19.42 18.74 -23.94
C LYS A 117 18.50 17.82 -23.14
N ASP A 118 18.81 17.58 -21.86
CA ASP A 118 18.00 16.73 -20.98
C ASP A 118 16.69 17.47 -20.63
N MET A 119 16.76 18.79 -20.41
CA MET A 119 15.60 19.64 -20.18
C MET A 119 14.69 19.71 -21.42
N GLU A 120 15.27 19.87 -22.59
CA GLU A 120 14.54 19.87 -23.88
C GLU A 120 13.80 18.55 -24.08
N LYS A 121 14.45 17.43 -23.77
CA LYS A 121 13.86 16.09 -23.95
C LYS A 121 12.75 15.77 -22.95
N HIS A 122 12.87 16.18 -21.71
CA HIS A 122 12.02 15.68 -20.64
C HIS A 122 11.02 16.73 -20.10
N TRP A 123 11.31 18.02 -20.22
CA TRP A 123 10.46 19.08 -19.66
C TRP A 123 9.68 19.85 -20.71
N VAL A 124 10.26 20.09 -21.90
CA VAL A 124 9.55 20.77 -22.96
C VAL A 124 8.38 19.92 -23.43
N SER A 125 7.17 20.51 -23.44
CA SER A 125 5.93 19.79 -23.74
C SER A 125 5.15 20.39 -24.89
N THR A 126 5.39 21.66 -25.24
CA THR A 126 4.62 22.37 -26.26
C THR A 126 5.49 23.38 -26.99
N ARG A 127 5.12 23.68 -28.26
CA ARG A 127 5.69 24.76 -29.05
C ARG A 127 4.62 25.83 -29.26
N SER A 128 4.87 27.02 -28.75
CA SER A 128 3.93 28.15 -28.84
C SER A 128 4.69 29.44 -29.13
N GLY A 129 4.22 30.20 -30.14
CA GLY A 129 4.89 31.45 -30.55
C GLY A 129 6.28 31.26 -31.16
N GLY A 130 6.57 30.06 -31.74
CA GLY A 130 7.89 29.74 -32.29
C GLY A 130 8.95 29.27 -31.27
N GLU A 131 8.63 29.29 -29.97
CA GLU A 131 9.49 28.86 -28.88
C GLU A 131 9.04 27.54 -28.28
N ASP A 132 10.02 26.74 -27.84
CA ASP A 132 9.79 25.49 -27.10
C ASP A 132 9.54 25.83 -25.61
N LYS A 133 8.36 25.43 -25.09
CA LYS A 133 7.90 25.76 -23.71
C LYS A 133 7.56 24.52 -22.91
N GLY A 134 7.85 24.57 -21.61
CA GLY A 134 7.45 23.57 -20.61
C GLY A 134 6.59 24.19 -19.52
N VAL A 135 5.87 23.34 -18.80
CA VAL A 135 5.00 23.77 -17.69
C VAL A 135 5.80 23.84 -16.40
N ALA A 136 5.70 24.99 -15.72
CA ALA A 136 6.29 25.21 -14.39
C ALA A 136 5.28 25.85 -13.45
N MET A 137 5.39 25.52 -12.15
CA MET A 137 4.67 26.15 -11.06
C MET A 137 5.68 26.86 -10.15
N PHE A 138 5.55 28.15 -10.06
CA PHE A 138 6.34 29.00 -9.17
C PHE A 138 5.61 29.16 -7.85
N ILE A 139 6.34 29.14 -6.75
CA ILE A 139 5.77 29.11 -5.40
C ILE A 139 6.48 30.13 -4.52
N GLU A 140 5.70 31.02 -3.92
CA GLU A 140 6.15 32.05 -3.01
C GLU A 140 5.48 31.89 -1.64
N THR A 141 6.18 32.28 -0.57
CA THR A 141 5.63 32.24 0.78
C THR A 141 4.82 33.49 1.10
N THR A 142 3.68 33.32 1.78
CA THR A 142 2.92 34.41 2.34
C THR A 142 3.10 34.46 3.87
N PRO A 143 2.72 35.56 4.56
CA PRO A 143 2.75 35.62 6.02
C PRO A 143 1.96 34.47 6.68
N ALA A 144 0.83 34.09 6.10
CA ALA A 144 -0.01 33.01 6.59
C ALA A 144 0.72 31.63 6.64
N PHE A 145 1.68 31.39 5.75
CA PHE A 145 2.50 30.17 5.78
C PHE A 145 3.34 30.06 7.05
N TYR A 146 3.86 31.17 7.54
CA TYR A 146 4.69 31.19 8.75
C TYR A 146 3.85 31.09 10.04
N ASP A 147 2.59 31.52 10.02
CA ASP A 147 1.67 31.38 11.14
C ASP A 147 1.20 29.93 11.30
N ASN A 148 0.97 29.22 10.19
CA ASN A 148 0.57 27.82 10.15
C ASN A 148 1.69 26.83 10.56
N LYS A 149 2.94 27.27 10.62
CA LYS A 149 4.12 26.46 11.00
C LYS A 149 4.01 25.77 12.36
N ARG A 150 3.24 26.31 13.30
CA ARG A 150 3.19 25.86 14.69
C ARG A 150 2.32 24.65 14.95
N GLY A 151 1.55 24.17 13.96
CA GLY A 151 0.49 23.17 14.17
C GLY A 151 0.81 21.70 13.93
N ASN A 152 1.83 21.32 13.13
CA ASN A 152 1.85 20.00 12.51
C ASN A 152 3.11 19.13 12.65
N SER A 153 3.99 19.36 13.62
CA SER A 153 5.24 18.57 13.78
C SER A 153 5.12 17.28 14.60
N HIS A 154 3.94 16.74 14.88
CA HIS A 154 3.73 15.61 15.81
C HIS A 154 3.48 14.24 15.12
N GLY A 155 4.11 13.91 13.98
CA GLY A 155 3.81 12.69 13.22
C GLY A 155 4.81 11.52 13.27
N GLU A 156 6.10 11.73 13.47
CA GLU A 156 7.10 10.73 13.08
C GLU A 156 7.55 9.72 14.17
N SER A 157 7.37 9.99 15.46
CA SER A 157 8.02 9.17 16.51
C SER A 157 7.25 7.92 16.98
N ARG A 158 6.05 7.63 16.45
CA ARG A 158 5.21 6.51 16.92
C ARG A 158 5.42 5.17 16.20
N SER A 159 6.17 5.13 15.09
CA SER A 159 6.26 3.93 14.24
C SER A 159 6.80 2.69 14.94
N PHE A 160 7.88 2.81 15.71
CA PHE A 160 8.46 1.66 16.39
C PHE A 160 7.68 1.25 17.65
N ARG A 161 7.00 2.17 18.34
CA ARG A 161 6.23 1.87 19.55
C ARG A 161 5.06 0.92 19.30
N PHE A 162 4.44 1.01 18.12
CA PHE A 162 3.39 0.10 17.68
C PHE A 162 3.90 -1.35 17.59
N LEU A 163 5.10 -1.56 17.02
CA LEU A 163 5.71 -2.88 16.89
C LEU A 163 6.06 -3.54 18.23
N PHE A 164 6.50 -2.77 19.21
CA PHE A 164 6.80 -3.30 20.54
C PHE A 164 5.56 -3.90 21.23
N GLY A 165 4.36 -3.46 20.87
CA GLY A 165 3.10 -4.04 21.34
C GLY A 165 2.97 -5.53 21.01
N TYR A 166 3.34 -5.93 19.79
CA TYR A 166 3.29 -7.33 19.36
C TYR A 166 4.32 -8.19 20.07
N ILE A 167 5.54 -7.68 20.29
CA ILE A 167 6.61 -8.40 21.00
C ILE A 167 6.22 -8.65 22.46
N LYS A 168 5.61 -7.68 23.13
CA LYS A 168 5.24 -7.78 24.56
C LYS A 168 4.31 -8.96 24.85
N LYS A 169 3.47 -9.34 23.88
CA LYS A 169 2.56 -10.49 24.01
C LYS A 169 3.30 -11.83 24.14
N TYR A 170 4.51 -11.93 23.55
CA TYR A 170 5.32 -13.16 23.51
C TYR A 170 6.54 -13.12 24.42
N LYS A 171 6.54 -12.28 25.48
CA LYS A 171 7.68 -12.08 26.39
C LYS A 171 8.28 -13.36 27.00
N LYS A 172 7.47 -14.39 27.23
CA LYS A 172 7.94 -15.68 27.77
C LYS A 172 8.86 -16.40 26.77
N TYR A 173 8.48 -16.46 25.50
CA TYR A 173 9.29 -17.09 24.46
C TYR A 173 10.57 -16.29 24.17
N PHE A 174 10.49 -14.96 24.20
CA PHE A 174 11.66 -14.09 24.09
C PHE A 174 12.63 -14.33 25.26
N GLY A 175 12.12 -14.50 26.49
CA GLY A 175 12.94 -14.86 27.63
C GLY A 175 13.67 -16.20 27.46
N GLN A 176 13.00 -17.23 26.93
CA GLN A 176 13.62 -18.53 26.63
C GLN A 176 14.70 -18.41 25.56
N ILE A 177 14.46 -17.61 24.50
CA ILE A 177 15.47 -17.36 23.45
C ILE A 177 16.68 -16.64 24.05
N ILE A 178 16.47 -15.59 24.85
CA ILE A 178 17.58 -14.87 25.52
C ILE A 178 18.37 -15.79 26.42
N ALA A 179 17.72 -16.65 27.21
CA ALA A 179 18.40 -17.65 28.06
C ALA A 179 19.22 -18.63 27.22
N GLY A 180 18.66 -19.10 26.09
CA GLY A 180 19.39 -19.95 25.12
C GLY A 180 20.57 -19.24 24.46
N LEU A 181 20.44 -17.94 24.18
CA LEU A 181 21.53 -17.11 23.64
C LEU A 181 22.67 -16.96 24.65
N LEU A 182 22.34 -16.67 25.91
CA LEU A 182 23.34 -16.57 26.98
C LEU A 182 24.08 -17.90 27.18
N LEU A 183 23.35 -19.01 27.27
CA LEU A 183 23.95 -20.34 27.37
C LEU A 183 24.83 -20.67 26.15
N GLY A 184 24.38 -20.34 24.93
CA GLY A 184 25.15 -20.49 23.71
C GLY A 184 26.46 -19.70 23.71
N CYS A 185 26.45 -18.45 24.24
CA CYS A 185 27.66 -17.64 24.40
C CYS A 185 28.64 -18.27 25.40
N VAL A 186 28.16 -18.79 26.52
CA VAL A 186 29.00 -19.47 27.53
C VAL A 186 29.66 -20.72 26.92
N LEU A 187 28.90 -21.56 26.22
CA LEU A 187 29.47 -22.74 25.55
C LEU A 187 30.48 -22.35 24.47
N GLN A 188 30.25 -21.27 23.73
CA GLN A 188 31.14 -20.79 22.69
C GLN A 188 32.44 -20.21 23.28
N LEU A 189 32.38 -19.59 24.46
CA LEU A 189 33.50 -19.02 25.18
C LEU A 189 34.55 -20.09 25.58
N VAL A 190 34.14 -21.31 25.83
CA VAL A 190 35.06 -22.42 26.26
C VAL A 190 35.94 -22.91 25.10
N LEU A 191 35.48 -22.81 23.85
CA LEU A 191 36.20 -23.37 22.69
C LEU A 191 37.60 -22.81 22.45
N PRO A 192 37.90 -21.49 22.54
CA PRO A 192 39.25 -20.96 22.41
C PRO A 192 40.22 -21.52 23.45
N PHE A 193 39.76 -21.67 24.70
CA PHE A 193 40.59 -22.21 25.77
C PHE A 193 40.90 -23.70 25.59
N LEU A 194 39.96 -24.47 25.05
CA LEU A 194 40.21 -25.87 24.69
C LEU A 194 41.22 -25.97 23.55
N THR A 195 41.14 -25.09 22.56
CA THR A 195 42.11 -25.02 21.45
C THR A 195 43.50 -24.66 21.98
N GLN A 196 43.60 -23.71 22.88
CA GLN A 196 44.84 -23.36 23.57
C GLN A 196 45.42 -24.57 24.34
N ALA A 197 44.57 -25.28 25.13
CA ALA A 197 44.96 -26.42 25.97
C ALA A 197 45.54 -27.59 25.14
N ILE A 198 45.01 -27.84 23.92
CA ILE A 198 45.56 -28.86 23.00
C ILE A 198 47.04 -28.58 22.72
N VAL A 199 47.36 -27.30 22.45
CA VAL A 199 48.74 -26.94 22.03
C VAL A 199 49.67 -26.82 23.24
N ASP A 200 49.26 -26.06 24.24
CA ASP A 200 50.10 -25.71 25.38
C ASP A 200 50.35 -26.87 26.34
N VAL A 201 49.33 -27.79 26.48
CA VAL A 201 49.45 -28.97 27.35
C VAL A 201 49.61 -30.23 26.50
N GLY A 202 48.69 -30.58 25.60
CA GLY A 202 48.66 -31.83 24.88
C GLY A 202 49.89 -32.05 24.01
N ILE A 203 50.23 -31.10 23.13
CA ILE A 203 51.38 -31.21 22.18
C ILE A 203 52.68 -31.04 22.97
N LYS A 204 52.77 -30.06 23.85
CA LYS A 204 54.01 -29.76 24.59
C LYS A 204 54.40 -30.94 25.50
N SER A 205 53.41 -31.58 26.19
CA SER A 205 53.65 -32.73 27.05
C SER A 205 53.66 -34.07 26.27
N ARG A 206 53.41 -34.07 24.95
CA ARG A 206 53.28 -35.27 24.12
C ARG A 206 52.24 -36.26 24.63
N ASP A 207 51.17 -35.75 25.25
CA ASP A 207 50.05 -36.56 25.82
C ASP A 207 48.91 -36.69 24.84
N ILE A 208 48.86 -37.79 24.10
CA ILE A 208 47.82 -38.10 23.14
C ILE A 208 46.47 -38.33 23.87
N GLY A 209 46.49 -38.90 25.12
CA GLY A 209 45.29 -39.13 25.88
C GLY A 209 44.54 -37.81 26.23
N PHE A 210 45.29 -36.79 26.63
CA PHE A 210 44.78 -35.45 26.87
C PHE A 210 44.18 -34.82 25.61
N VAL A 211 44.83 -35.00 24.44
CA VAL A 211 44.30 -34.49 23.16
C VAL A 211 42.96 -35.14 22.84
N TRP A 212 42.81 -36.47 23.04
CA TRP A 212 41.51 -37.16 22.83
C TRP A 212 40.43 -36.70 23.79
N LEU A 213 40.78 -36.45 25.04
CA LEU A 213 39.86 -35.92 26.05
C LEU A 213 39.32 -34.53 25.66
N VAL A 214 40.21 -33.64 25.22
CA VAL A 214 39.80 -32.29 24.77
C VAL A 214 38.97 -32.36 23.51
N LEU A 215 39.31 -33.24 22.56
CA LEU A 215 38.51 -33.45 21.35
C LEU A 215 37.10 -33.93 21.68
N LEU A 216 36.95 -34.84 22.61
CA LEU A 216 35.63 -35.29 23.10
C LEU A 216 34.85 -34.13 23.73
N GLY A 217 35.54 -33.27 24.54
CA GLY A 217 34.95 -32.07 25.12
C GLY A 217 34.48 -31.08 24.04
N GLN A 218 35.28 -30.81 22.98
CA GLN A 218 34.91 -29.95 21.88
C GLN A 218 33.72 -30.51 21.08
N LEU A 219 33.68 -31.85 20.86
CA LEU A 219 32.56 -32.52 20.18
C LEU A 219 31.27 -32.38 20.98
N MET A 220 31.31 -32.60 22.32
CA MET A 220 30.14 -32.43 23.19
C MET A 220 29.65 -30.99 23.21
N LEU A 221 30.55 -30.00 23.30
CA LEU A 221 30.19 -28.58 23.23
C LEU A 221 29.55 -28.20 21.89
N THR A 222 30.09 -28.71 20.77
CA THR A 222 29.54 -28.47 19.41
C THR A 222 28.16 -29.08 19.26
N LEU A 223 27.96 -30.31 19.75
CA LEU A 223 26.63 -30.95 19.73
C LEU A 223 25.61 -30.17 20.58
N SER A 224 26.02 -29.76 21.78
CA SER A 224 25.16 -28.97 22.68
C SER A 224 24.78 -27.63 22.09
N ARG A 225 25.75 -26.93 21.46
CA ARG A 225 25.50 -25.67 20.73
C ARG A 225 24.57 -25.87 19.57
N THR A 226 24.78 -26.91 18.76
CA THR A 226 23.93 -27.23 17.60
C THR A 226 22.50 -27.52 18.07
N ALA A 227 22.32 -28.31 19.14
CA ALA A 227 20.99 -28.55 19.72
C ALA A 227 20.30 -27.28 20.21
N LEU A 228 21.03 -26.37 20.89
CA LEU A 228 20.49 -25.07 21.26
C LEU A 228 20.11 -24.21 20.09
N ASP A 229 20.91 -24.21 19.01
CA ASP A 229 20.60 -23.46 17.78
C ASP A 229 19.35 -24.03 17.08
N PHE A 230 19.12 -25.33 17.08
CA PHE A 230 17.88 -25.95 16.58
C PHE A 230 16.66 -25.51 17.38
N ILE A 231 16.72 -25.60 18.70
CA ILE A 231 15.62 -25.15 19.58
C ILE A 231 15.32 -23.67 19.37
N ARG A 232 16.37 -22.84 19.31
CA ARG A 232 16.23 -21.41 19.06
C ARG A 232 15.56 -21.10 17.73
N ARG A 233 16.01 -21.74 16.63
CA ARG A 233 15.41 -21.55 15.30
C ARG A 233 13.95 -21.98 15.25
N TRP A 234 13.61 -23.06 15.93
CA TRP A 234 12.24 -23.54 16.04
C TRP A 234 11.34 -22.56 16.81
N LEU A 235 11.80 -22.04 17.96
CA LEU A 235 11.09 -21.01 18.73
C LEU A 235 10.92 -19.73 17.92
N LEU A 236 11.97 -19.29 17.20
CA LEU A 236 11.92 -18.12 16.34
C LEU A 236 10.90 -18.26 15.23
N LEU A 237 10.88 -19.40 14.55
CA LEU A 237 9.90 -19.67 13.50
C LEU A 237 8.47 -19.60 14.05
N HIS A 238 8.24 -20.24 15.20
CA HIS A 238 6.93 -20.23 15.85
C HIS A 238 6.44 -18.82 16.19
N ILE A 239 7.31 -17.99 16.76
CA ILE A 239 6.99 -16.58 17.09
C ILE A 239 6.77 -15.78 15.80
N SER A 240 7.67 -15.93 14.83
CA SER A 240 7.61 -15.22 13.55
C SER A 240 6.29 -15.46 12.83
N MET A 241 5.85 -16.71 12.73
CA MET A 241 4.57 -17.06 12.11
C MET A 241 3.38 -16.42 12.83
N ARG A 242 3.34 -16.48 14.16
CA ARG A 242 2.25 -15.87 14.94
C ARG A 242 2.21 -14.36 14.85
N VAL A 243 3.38 -13.71 14.89
CA VAL A 243 3.49 -12.26 14.73
C VAL A 243 3.05 -11.86 13.33
N ASN A 244 3.49 -12.58 12.30
CA ASN A 244 3.10 -12.32 10.91
C ASN A 244 1.59 -12.43 10.70
N ILE A 245 0.98 -13.51 11.20
CA ILE A 245 -0.48 -13.70 11.13
C ILE A 245 -1.20 -12.53 11.82
N SER A 246 -0.75 -12.12 13.01
CA SER A 246 -1.37 -11.00 13.72
C SER A 246 -1.22 -9.69 12.96
N LEU A 247 -0.02 -9.38 12.42
CA LEU A 247 0.23 -8.16 11.65
C LEU A 247 -0.62 -8.09 10.38
N VAL A 248 -0.67 -9.19 9.63
CA VAL A 248 -1.45 -9.26 8.38
C VAL A 248 -2.95 -9.23 8.67
N SER A 249 -3.40 -9.91 9.73
CA SER A 249 -4.81 -9.88 10.16
C SER A 249 -5.24 -8.46 10.57
N ASP A 250 -4.44 -7.77 11.38
CA ASP A 250 -4.73 -6.39 11.80
C ASP A 250 -4.75 -5.43 10.60
N PHE A 251 -3.88 -5.67 9.62
CA PHE A 251 -3.87 -4.93 8.36
C PHE A 251 -5.18 -5.14 7.57
N PHE A 252 -5.65 -6.38 7.40
CA PHE A 252 -6.93 -6.65 6.73
C PHE A 252 -8.12 -6.09 7.49
N ILE A 253 -8.14 -6.22 8.82
CA ILE A 253 -9.17 -5.59 9.67
C ILE A 253 -9.20 -4.08 9.45
N LYS A 254 -8.03 -3.45 9.34
CA LYS A 254 -7.95 -2.02 9.05
C LYS A 254 -8.44 -1.68 7.65
N LEU A 255 -8.02 -2.44 6.62
CA LEU A 255 -8.50 -2.26 5.24
C LEU A 255 -10.03 -2.33 5.15
N LEU A 256 -10.65 -3.30 5.82
CA LEU A 256 -12.10 -3.47 5.84
C LEU A 256 -12.85 -2.29 6.51
N ARG A 257 -12.16 -1.47 7.29
CA ARG A 257 -12.73 -0.28 7.94
C ARG A 257 -12.51 1.02 7.17
N LEU A 258 -11.73 0.98 6.08
CA LEU A 258 -11.47 2.17 5.29
C LEU A 258 -12.62 2.50 4.34
N PRO A 259 -12.87 3.79 4.06
CA PRO A 259 -13.91 4.21 3.13
C PRO A 259 -13.60 3.78 1.69
N MET A 260 -14.65 3.63 0.87
CA MET A 260 -14.48 3.22 -0.54
C MET A 260 -13.60 4.18 -1.34
N SER A 261 -13.63 5.47 -1.03
CA SER A 261 -12.78 6.49 -1.65
C SER A 261 -11.27 6.18 -1.51
N PHE A 262 -10.87 5.48 -0.47
CA PHE A 262 -9.48 5.04 -0.31
C PHE A 262 -9.08 4.03 -1.41
N PHE A 263 -9.97 3.08 -1.73
CA PHE A 263 -9.69 2.05 -2.74
C PHE A 263 -9.72 2.61 -4.16
N ASP A 264 -10.50 3.66 -4.41
CA ASP A 264 -10.53 4.34 -5.71
C ASP A 264 -9.23 5.14 -5.97
N THR A 265 -8.52 5.54 -4.90
CA THR A 265 -7.29 6.33 -4.99
C THR A 265 -6.01 5.48 -5.00
N LYS A 266 -6.09 4.17 -4.72
CA LYS A 266 -4.93 3.29 -4.61
C LYS A 266 -4.92 2.19 -5.66
N LEU A 267 -3.76 1.95 -6.25
CA LEU A 267 -3.58 0.83 -7.18
C LEU A 267 -3.53 -0.50 -6.40
N THR A 268 -4.12 -1.54 -6.95
CA THR A 268 -4.11 -2.89 -6.35
C THR A 268 -2.69 -3.40 -6.11
N GLY A 269 -1.77 -3.12 -7.04
CA GLY A 269 -0.35 -3.49 -6.92
C GLY A 269 0.33 -2.85 -5.71
N ASP A 270 0.00 -1.60 -5.38
CA ASP A 270 0.55 -0.91 -4.20
C ASP A 270 0.07 -1.56 -2.90
N LEU A 271 -1.20 -1.98 -2.84
CA LEU A 271 -1.73 -2.70 -1.67
C LEU A 271 -1.06 -4.06 -1.48
N LEU A 272 -0.84 -4.82 -2.57
CA LEU A 272 -0.09 -6.08 -2.54
C LEU A 272 1.35 -5.88 -2.09
N GLN A 273 2.00 -4.80 -2.55
CA GLN A 273 3.36 -4.45 -2.12
C GLN A 273 3.42 -4.16 -0.62
N ARG A 274 2.42 -3.49 -0.03
CA ARG A 274 2.32 -3.23 1.41
C ARG A 274 2.16 -4.51 2.22
N MET A 275 1.53 -5.54 1.67
CA MET A 275 1.54 -6.88 2.28
C MET A 275 2.96 -7.47 2.36
N ASN A 276 3.77 -7.30 1.31
CA ASN A 276 5.17 -7.72 1.32
C ASN A 276 6.02 -6.93 2.35
N ASP A 277 5.67 -5.67 2.59
CA ASP A 277 6.31 -4.86 3.63
C ASP A 277 6.10 -5.44 5.03
N HIS A 278 4.95 -6.06 5.32
CA HIS A 278 4.73 -6.77 6.59
C HIS A 278 5.70 -7.95 6.78
N ALA A 279 6.01 -8.69 5.71
CA ALA A 279 6.99 -9.78 5.78
C ALA A 279 8.40 -9.26 6.11
N ARG A 280 8.81 -8.10 5.56
CA ARG A 280 10.08 -7.44 5.87
C ARG A 280 10.13 -6.99 7.33
N VAL A 281 9.08 -6.33 7.82
CA VAL A 281 8.97 -5.90 9.22
C VAL A 281 9.02 -7.10 10.17
N ASN A 282 8.30 -8.19 9.85
CA ASN A 282 8.33 -9.41 10.65
C ASN A 282 9.71 -10.05 10.68
N SER A 283 10.40 -10.19 9.55
CA SER A 283 11.76 -10.73 9.46
C SER A 283 12.76 -9.91 10.30
N PHE A 284 12.64 -8.58 10.26
CA PHE A 284 13.45 -7.70 11.07
C PHE A 284 13.19 -7.90 12.57
N LEU A 285 11.92 -7.89 13.01
CA LEU A 285 11.56 -8.01 14.42
C LEU A 285 11.97 -9.34 15.05
N THR A 286 11.79 -10.43 14.31
CA THR A 286 11.96 -11.79 14.85
C THR A 286 13.33 -12.38 14.53
N GLY A 287 13.89 -12.13 13.34
CA GLY A 287 15.16 -12.70 12.91
C GLY A 287 16.34 -11.80 13.20
N GLN A 288 16.37 -10.63 12.57
CA GLN A 288 17.56 -9.78 12.57
C GLN A 288 17.85 -9.11 13.93
N THR A 289 16.81 -8.62 14.59
CA THR A 289 16.97 -7.98 15.92
C THR A 289 17.56 -8.94 16.95
N LEU A 290 17.10 -10.20 16.97
CA LEU A 290 17.62 -11.21 17.88
C LEU A 290 19.04 -11.68 17.51
N SER A 291 19.32 -11.79 16.21
CA SER A 291 20.67 -12.11 15.73
C SER A 291 21.68 -11.04 16.15
N VAL A 292 21.31 -9.76 16.02
CA VAL A 292 22.17 -8.65 16.43
C VAL A 292 22.34 -8.57 17.94
N MET A 293 21.30 -8.84 18.72
CA MET A 293 21.45 -8.92 20.19
C MET A 293 22.46 -9.99 20.60
N PHE A 294 22.39 -11.17 19.95
CA PHE A 294 23.40 -12.23 20.16
C PHE A 294 24.79 -11.78 19.76
N SER A 295 24.92 -11.18 18.56
CA SER A 295 26.18 -10.71 18.04
C SER A 295 26.82 -9.64 18.92
N MET A 296 25.99 -8.71 19.45
CA MET A 296 26.45 -7.71 20.41
C MET A 296 26.97 -8.34 21.70
N LEU A 297 26.20 -9.30 22.22
CA LEU A 297 26.66 -10.05 23.43
C LEU A 297 27.97 -10.79 23.17
N SER A 298 28.09 -11.47 22.02
CA SER A 298 29.31 -12.16 21.61
C SER A 298 30.47 -11.19 21.43
N LEU A 299 30.24 -10.03 20.80
CA LEU A 299 31.25 -8.98 20.63
C LEU A 299 31.79 -8.50 21.98
N VAL A 300 30.93 -8.25 22.97
CA VAL A 300 31.34 -7.82 24.31
C VAL A 300 32.15 -8.93 25.02
N VAL A 301 31.62 -10.16 25.03
CA VAL A 301 32.24 -11.29 25.74
C VAL A 301 33.61 -11.62 25.13
N PHE A 302 33.70 -11.85 23.83
CA PHE A 302 34.97 -12.15 23.17
C PHE A 302 35.92 -10.95 23.13
N GLY A 303 35.40 -9.71 23.11
CA GLY A 303 36.20 -8.50 23.23
C GLY A 303 36.90 -8.41 24.58
N ILE A 304 36.18 -8.71 25.67
CA ILE A 304 36.77 -8.78 27.03
C ILE A 304 37.85 -9.86 27.09
N VAL A 305 37.58 -11.04 26.52
CA VAL A 305 38.56 -12.13 26.50
C VAL A 305 39.80 -11.72 25.69
N LEU A 306 39.63 -11.11 24.55
CA LEU A 306 40.76 -10.63 23.73
C LEU A 306 41.59 -9.60 24.48
N LEU A 307 40.95 -8.72 25.26
CA LEU A 307 41.61 -7.73 26.12
C LEU A 307 42.46 -8.38 27.21
N THR A 308 42.01 -9.52 27.77
CA THR A 308 42.79 -10.27 28.80
C THR A 308 44.02 -11.00 28.20
N TYR A 309 43.98 -11.37 26.91
CA TYR A 309 45.09 -11.97 26.22
C TYR A 309 46.17 -10.94 25.88
N ASN A 310 45.82 -9.82 25.18
CA ASN A 310 46.76 -8.77 24.83
C ASN A 310 46.01 -7.48 24.46
N VAL A 311 46.32 -6.38 25.17
CA VAL A 311 45.71 -5.06 24.99
C VAL A 311 46.02 -4.47 23.57
N VAL A 312 47.22 -4.69 23.06
CA VAL A 312 47.63 -4.17 21.75
C VAL A 312 46.81 -4.82 20.62
N ILE A 313 46.61 -6.14 20.71
CA ILE A 313 45.77 -6.89 19.74
C ILE A 313 44.35 -6.41 19.80
N PHE A 314 43.78 -6.15 20.99
CA PHE A 314 42.43 -5.59 21.13
C PHE A 314 42.29 -4.20 20.50
N ILE A 315 43.27 -3.31 20.72
CA ILE A 315 43.30 -1.96 20.09
C ILE A 315 43.31 -2.05 18.55
N ILE A 316 44.14 -2.92 17.98
CA ILE A 316 44.24 -3.13 16.54
C ILE A 316 42.86 -3.63 16.01
N PHE A 317 42.25 -4.61 16.71
CA PHE A 317 40.94 -5.11 16.34
C PHE A 317 39.88 -4.01 16.40
N ALA A 318 39.83 -3.21 17.46
CA ALA A 318 38.87 -2.13 17.65
C ALA A 318 39.05 -1.03 16.57
N ALA A 319 40.29 -0.61 16.32
CA ALA A 319 40.60 0.38 15.29
C ALA A 319 40.25 -0.10 13.88
N GLY A 320 40.57 -1.33 13.53
CA GLY A 320 40.21 -1.94 12.24
C GLY A 320 38.69 -2.10 12.06
N SER A 321 38.00 -2.48 13.14
CA SER A 321 36.53 -2.58 13.11
C SER A 321 35.85 -1.22 13.01
N ALA A 322 36.42 -0.18 13.63
CA ALA A 322 35.94 1.20 13.48
C ALA A 322 36.15 1.72 12.03
N LEU A 323 37.33 1.42 11.41
CA LEU A 323 37.60 1.75 10.01
C LEU A 323 36.63 1.04 9.06
N TYR A 324 36.35 -0.23 9.30
CA TYR A 324 35.34 -1.00 8.58
C TYR A 324 33.94 -0.38 8.68
N ALA A 325 33.52 -0.01 9.89
CA ALA A 325 32.22 0.64 10.10
C ALA A 325 32.13 2.01 9.39
N LEU A 326 33.20 2.81 9.42
CA LEU A 326 33.30 4.08 8.72
C LEU A 326 33.20 3.90 7.19
N TRP A 327 33.90 2.90 6.64
CA TRP A 327 33.83 2.53 5.24
C TRP A 327 32.40 2.26 4.81
N ILE A 328 31.69 1.42 5.53
CA ILE A 328 30.31 1.08 5.23
C ILE A 328 29.39 2.32 5.34
N ALA A 329 29.57 3.14 6.38
CA ALA A 329 28.75 4.34 6.60
C ALA A 329 28.80 5.32 5.42
N MET A 330 29.90 5.38 4.68
CA MET A 330 30.04 6.22 3.49
C MET A 330 29.06 5.85 2.36
N PHE A 331 28.65 4.59 2.28
CA PHE A 331 27.75 4.09 1.24
C PHE A 331 26.25 4.21 1.59
N LEU A 332 25.89 4.37 2.87
CA LEU A 332 24.51 4.38 3.33
C LEU A 332 23.62 5.38 2.59
N LYS A 333 24.12 6.60 2.36
CA LYS A 333 23.34 7.64 1.66
C LYS A 333 23.04 7.27 0.19
N ARG A 334 24.04 6.71 -0.52
CA ARG A 334 23.87 6.30 -1.92
C ARG A 334 22.95 5.10 -2.04
N ARG A 335 23.13 4.14 -1.14
CA ARG A 335 22.27 2.96 -1.07
C ARG A 335 20.82 3.32 -0.88
N LYS A 336 20.52 4.24 0.05
CA LYS A 336 19.16 4.71 0.30
C LYS A 336 18.45 5.19 -0.98
N VAL A 337 19.12 5.96 -1.81
CA VAL A 337 18.56 6.47 -3.07
C VAL A 337 18.29 5.32 -4.05
N LEU A 338 19.25 4.39 -4.19
CA LEU A 338 19.07 3.23 -5.08
C LEU A 338 17.98 2.27 -4.60
N ASP A 339 17.79 2.10 -3.30
CA ASP A 339 16.74 1.27 -2.74
C ASP A 339 15.33 1.84 -3.06
N TYR A 340 15.18 3.17 -3.05
CA TYR A 340 13.92 3.81 -3.48
C TYR A 340 13.71 3.67 -5.00
N GLU A 341 14.77 3.91 -5.83
CA GLU A 341 14.69 3.73 -7.28
C GLU A 341 14.34 2.27 -7.64
N LEU A 342 14.97 1.30 -6.95
CA LEU A 342 14.67 -0.12 -7.11
C LEU A 342 13.24 -0.46 -6.74
N PHE A 343 12.77 0.09 -5.64
CA PHE A 343 11.41 -0.13 -5.16
C PHE A 343 10.37 0.42 -6.16
N GLU A 344 10.56 1.62 -6.67
CA GLU A 344 9.68 2.23 -7.68
C GLU A 344 9.62 1.35 -8.94
N GLN A 345 10.77 0.90 -9.45
CA GLN A 345 10.81 0.01 -10.61
C GLN A 345 10.16 -1.35 -10.35
N GLN A 346 10.27 -1.89 -9.15
CA GLN A 346 9.57 -3.12 -8.76
C GLN A 346 8.05 -2.92 -8.72
N ALA A 347 7.57 -1.77 -8.22
CA ALA A 347 6.15 -1.45 -8.20
C ALA A 347 5.59 -1.32 -9.62
N ILE A 348 6.27 -0.59 -10.50
CA ILE A 348 5.92 -0.45 -11.93
C ILE A 348 5.86 -1.83 -12.60
N ASN A 349 6.87 -2.67 -12.38
CA ASN A 349 6.90 -4.02 -12.94
C ASN A 349 5.75 -4.89 -12.43
N SER A 350 5.44 -4.81 -11.14
CA SER A 350 4.32 -5.56 -10.55
C SER A 350 2.98 -5.13 -11.14
N ASN A 351 2.76 -3.83 -11.28
CA ASN A 351 1.55 -3.28 -11.87
C ASN A 351 1.41 -3.70 -13.35
N LYS A 352 2.47 -3.57 -14.17
CA LYS A 352 2.46 -4.00 -15.58
C LYS A 352 2.27 -5.52 -15.73
N THR A 353 2.87 -6.31 -14.84
CA THR A 353 2.68 -7.77 -14.85
C THR A 353 1.23 -8.13 -14.52
N TYR A 354 0.64 -7.46 -13.53
CA TYR A 354 -0.77 -7.65 -13.18
C TYR A 354 -1.68 -7.25 -14.35
N GLU A 355 -1.48 -6.08 -14.95
CA GLU A 355 -2.22 -5.62 -16.14
C GLU A 355 -2.10 -6.64 -17.30
N PHE A 356 -0.87 -7.10 -17.61
CA PHE A 356 -0.62 -8.07 -18.67
C PHE A 356 -1.40 -9.37 -18.48
N ILE A 357 -1.46 -9.89 -17.25
CA ILE A 357 -2.17 -11.14 -16.94
C ILE A 357 -3.69 -10.92 -16.98
N THR A 358 -4.18 -9.85 -16.39
CA THR A 358 -5.63 -9.58 -16.31
C THR A 358 -6.24 -9.19 -17.64
N SER A 359 -5.46 -8.53 -18.52
CA SER A 359 -5.89 -8.12 -19.86
C SER A 359 -5.59 -9.15 -20.95
N MET A 360 -5.24 -10.40 -20.60
CA MET A 360 -4.81 -11.42 -21.56
C MET A 360 -5.84 -11.68 -22.66
N GLN A 361 -7.13 -11.61 -22.34
CA GLN A 361 -8.21 -11.78 -23.30
C GLN A 361 -8.16 -10.71 -24.38
N GLU A 362 -8.05 -9.44 -23.98
CA GLU A 362 -7.97 -8.31 -24.91
C GLU A 362 -6.68 -8.34 -25.74
N ILE A 363 -5.54 -8.69 -25.11
CA ILE A 363 -4.26 -8.84 -25.79
C ILE A 363 -4.34 -9.85 -26.93
N LYS A 364 -5.07 -10.95 -26.72
CA LYS A 364 -5.28 -11.99 -27.73
C LYS A 364 -6.28 -11.57 -28.81
N LEU A 365 -7.38 -10.90 -28.42
CA LEU A 365 -8.43 -10.47 -29.36
C LEU A 365 -7.93 -9.35 -30.27
N GLN A 366 -7.16 -8.39 -29.76
CA GLN A 366 -6.64 -7.26 -30.52
C GLN A 366 -5.29 -7.53 -31.19
N ASP A 367 -4.76 -8.76 -31.05
CA ASP A 367 -3.45 -9.20 -31.56
C ASP A 367 -2.27 -8.26 -31.24
N CYS A 368 -2.32 -7.62 -30.07
CA CYS A 368 -1.28 -6.67 -29.63
C CYS A 368 -0.17 -7.32 -28.79
N ARG A 369 0.03 -8.66 -28.91
CA ARG A 369 0.93 -9.49 -28.08
C ARG A 369 2.36 -8.97 -28.10
N GLN A 370 2.89 -8.65 -29.29
CA GLN A 370 4.29 -8.25 -29.44
C GLN A 370 4.55 -6.89 -28.79
N ARG A 371 3.66 -5.92 -29.01
CA ARG A 371 3.77 -4.59 -28.41
C ARG A 371 3.73 -4.66 -26.88
N ARG A 372 2.74 -5.37 -26.30
CA ARG A 372 2.60 -5.52 -24.84
C ARG A 372 3.76 -6.25 -24.21
N ARG A 373 4.32 -7.26 -24.89
CA ARG A 373 5.53 -7.95 -24.43
C ARG A 373 6.74 -7.00 -24.40
N TRP A 374 6.94 -6.20 -25.44
CA TRP A 374 8.04 -5.23 -25.49
C TRP A 374 7.90 -4.14 -24.42
N GLU A 375 6.69 -3.61 -24.19
CA GLU A 375 6.43 -2.66 -23.10
C GLU A 375 6.79 -3.24 -21.72
N TRP A 376 6.58 -4.52 -21.52
CA TRP A 376 7.01 -5.21 -20.29
C TRP A 376 8.54 -5.46 -20.30
N GLU A 377 9.13 -5.87 -21.42
CA GLU A 377 10.58 -6.07 -21.57
C GLU A 377 11.34 -4.76 -21.32
N ASP A 378 10.85 -3.61 -21.80
CA ASP A 378 11.44 -2.29 -21.50
C ASP A 378 11.45 -2.02 -19.99
N THR A 379 10.35 -2.34 -19.30
CA THR A 379 10.29 -2.21 -17.83
C THR A 379 11.29 -3.14 -17.12
N GLN A 380 11.49 -4.36 -17.65
CA GLN A 380 12.52 -5.27 -17.15
C GLN A 380 13.93 -4.73 -17.40
N ALA A 381 14.17 -4.09 -18.54
CA ALA A 381 15.45 -3.46 -18.83
C ALA A 381 15.77 -2.30 -17.88
N ASP A 382 14.78 -1.47 -17.57
CA ASP A 382 14.90 -0.39 -16.58
C ASP A 382 15.19 -0.96 -15.17
N LEU A 383 14.43 -1.96 -14.74
CA LEU A 383 14.64 -2.66 -13.47
C LEU A 383 16.03 -3.28 -13.39
N PHE A 384 16.47 -3.96 -14.46
CA PHE A 384 17.82 -4.52 -14.56
C PHE A 384 18.88 -3.45 -14.45
N GLY A 385 18.67 -2.29 -15.11
CA GLY A 385 19.59 -1.15 -15.02
C GLY A 385 19.79 -0.67 -13.59
N VAL A 386 18.70 -0.58 -12.80
CA VAL A 386 18.77 -0.18 -11.39
C VAL A 386 19.42 -1.28 -10.54
N GLN A 387 19.07 -2.55 -10.78
CA GLN A 387 19.70 -3.69 -10.09
C GLN A 387 21.21 -3.74 -10.32
N MET A 388 21.68 -3.47 -11.55
CA MET A 388 23.10 -3.41 -11.87
C MET A 388 23.82 -2.26 -11.15
N LYS A 389 23.18 -1.08 -11.01
CA LYS A 389 23.72 0.02 -10.21
C LYS A 389 23.84 -0.37 -8.74
N SER A 390 22.81 -1.03 -8.20
CA SER A 390 22.79 -1.52 -6.82
C SER A 390 23.87 -2.57 -6.59
N LEU A 391 23.98 -3.55 -7.49
CA LEU A 391 25.02 -4.59 -7.44
C LEU A 391 26.43 -3.99 -7.49
N LYS A 392 26.70 -3.05 -8.39
CA LYS A 392 27.99 -2.36 -8.49
C LYS A 392 28.35 -1.64 -7.19
N LEU A 393 27.38 -0.96 -6.57
CA LEU A 393 27.57 -0.30 -5.28
C LEU A 393 27.89 -1.31 -4.18
N GLN A 394 27.13 -2.40 -4.11
CA GLN A 394 27.31 -3.48 -3.15
C GLN A 394 28.69 -4.14 -3.32
N GLN A 395 29.08 -4.51 -4.53
CA GLN A 395 30.39 -5.13 -4.81
C GLN A 395 31.56 -4.21 -4.45
N THR A 396 31.43 -2.90 -4.75
CA THR A 396 32.51 -1.93 -4.39
C THR A 396 32.65 -1.82 -2.86
N GLN A 397 31.52 -1.78 -2.14
CA GLN A 397 31.47 -1.75 -0.69
C GLN A 397 32.06 -3.04 -0.09
N GLU A 398 31.65 -4.20 -0.62
CA GLU A 398 32.04 -5.52 -0.15
C GLU A 398 33.54 -5.78 -0.36
N ALA A 399 34.06 -5.42 -1.54
CA ALA A 399 35.51 -5.53 -1.83
C ALA A 399 36.37 -4.72 -0.86
N GLY A 400 35.97 -3.46 -0.56
CA GLY A 400 36.69 -2.65 0.41
C GLY A 400 36.54 -3.18 1.84
N SER A 401 35.37 -3.71 2.19
CA SER A 401 35.11 -4.33 3.49
C SER A 401 35.97 -5.57 3.72
N ILE A 402 36.05 -6.46 2.73
CA ILE A 402 36.92 -7.66 2.76
C ILE A 402 38.37 -7.24 2.91
N PHE A 403 38.83 -6.27 2.10
CA PHE A 403 40.19 -5.80 2.17
C PHE A 403 40.59 -5.27 3.56
N ILE A 404 39.76 -4.40 4.14
CA ILE A 404 39.96 -3.84 5.49
C ILE A 404 40.01 -4.95 6.55
N ASN A 405 39.10 -5.92 6.44
CA ASN A 405 38.99 -7.00 7.41
C ASN A 405 40.20 -7.95 7.32
N GLU A 406 40.59 -8.33 6.10
CA GLU A 406 41.79 -9.20 5.90
C GLU A 406 43.09 -8.49 6.31
N LEU A 407 43.26 -7.20 5.97
CA LEU A 407 44.41 -6.42 6.41
C LEU A 407 44.51 -6.38 7.94
N LYS A 408 43.38 -6.14 8.63
CA LYS A 408 43.33 -6.20 10.11
C LYS A 408 43.73 -7.57 10.63
N ASN A 409 43.23 -8.66 10.05
CA ASN A 409 43.53 -10.04 10.47
C ASN A 409 45.03 -10.37 10.25
N ILE A 410 45.62 -9.94 9.14
CA ILE A 410 47.06 -10.11 8.84
C ILE A 410 47.90 -9.36 9.88
N ILE A 411 47.56 -8.09 10.18
CA ILE A 411 48.31 -7.30 11.15
C ILE A 411 48.25 -7.98 12.54
N ILE A 412 47.08 -8.43 12.96
CA ILE A 412 46.94 -9.12 14.24
C ILE A 412 47.73 -10.42 14.27
N THR A 413 47.73 -11.19 13.17
CA THR A 413 48.51 -12.42 13.07
C THR A 413 50.02 -12.15 13.22
N VAL A 414 50.54 -11.11 12.54
CA VAL A 414 51.98 -10.71 12.65
C VAL A 414 52.31 -10.28 14.09
N VAL A 415 51.46 -9.43 14.69
CA VAL A 415 51.68 -8.97 16.08
C VAL A 415 51.63 -10.14 17.08
N SER A 416 50.66 -11.06 16.89
CA SER A 416 50.53 -12.24 17.74
C SER A 416 51.75 -13.18 17.60
N ALA A 417 52.26 -13.39 16.38
CA ALA A 417 53.43 -14.20 16.11
C ALA A 417 54.70 -13.57 16.72
N THR A 418 54.85 -12.24 16.59
CA THR A 418 55.96 -11.50 17.19
C THR A 418 55.93 -11.62 18.74
N ALA A 419 54.76 -11.51 19.36
CA ALA A 419 54.59 -11.69 20.81
C ALA A 419 54.93 -13.11 21.25
N VAL A 420 54.67 -14.12 20.42
CA VAL A 420 55.12 -15.51 20.70
C VAL A 420 56.62 -15.65 20.65
N ILE A 421 57.29 -15.04 19.62
CA ILE A 421 58.78 -15.08 19.49
C ILE A 421 59.44 -14.38 20.69
N ASN A 422 58.85 -13.28 21.15
CA ASN A 422 59.31 -12.54 22.34
C ASN A 422 59.03 -13.24 23.68
N GLY A 423 58.28 -14.34 23.67
CA GLY A 423 57.91 -15.09 24.90
C GLY A 423 56.79 -14.46 25.70
N GLU A 424 56.11 -13.44 25.20
CA GLU A 424 54.95 -12.79 25.86
C GLU A 424 53.67 -13.62 25.78
N LEU A 425 53.52 -14.41 24.72
CA LEU A 425 52.39 -15.29 24.46
C LEU A 425 52.89 -16.73 24.20
N THR A 426 52.02 -17.72 24.47
CA THR A 426 52.27 -19.10 24.04
C THR A 426 51.73 -19.32 22.63
N LEU A 427 52.21 -20.38 21.96
CA LEU A 427 51.66 -20.75 20.65
C LEU A 427 50.16 -21.09 20.71
N GLY A 428 49.73 -21.72 21.81
CA GLY A 428 48.31 -22.00 22.04
C GLY A 428 47.47 -20.73 22.24
N MET A 429 48.03 -19.71 22.90
CA MET A 429 47.36 -18.39 23.02
C MET A 429 47.21 -17.72 21.69
N MET A 430 48.21 -17.77 20.81
CA MET A 430 48.12 -17.22 19.45
C MET A 430 46.98 -17.87 18.65
N LEU A 431 46.87 -19.19 18.70
CA LEU A 431 45.73 -19.90 18.05
C LEU A 431 44.38 -19.57 18.65
N ALA A 432 44.31 -19.42 19.98
CA ALA A 432 43.10 -18.96 20.64
C ALA A 432 42.69 -17.53 20.18
N VAL A 433 43.66 -16.61 20.10
CA VAL A 433 43.41 -15.24 19.57
C VAL A 433 42.88 -15.28 18.14
N GLN A 434 43.47 -16.10 17.26
CA GLN A 434 42.95 -16.24 15.90
C GLN A 434 41.52 -16.78 15.84
N TYR A 435 41.23 -17.77 16.67
CA TYR A 435 39.85 -18.29 16.84
C TYR A 435 38.90 -17.20 17.31
N ILE A 436 39.26 -16.42 18.32
CA ILE A 436 38.46 -15.31 18.87
C ILE A 436 38.20 -14.25 17.78
N ILE A 437 39.18 -13.86 16.99
CA ILE A 437 39.05 -12.88 15.92
C ILE A 437 38.08 -13.39 14.85
N GLY A 438 38.18 -14.67 14.47
CA GLY A 438 37.21 -15.30 13.57
C GLY A 438 35.77 -15.22 14.09
N GLN A 439 35.57 -15.38 15.40
CA GLN A 439 34.27 -15.24 16.03
C GLN A 439 33.79 -13.79 16.14
N LEU A 440 34.70 -12.82 16.24
CA LEU A 440 34.39 -11.39 16.35
C LEU A 440 34.05 -10.71 15.01
N ASN A 441 34.51 -11.25 13.88
CA ASN A 441 34.21 -10.68 12.56
C ASN A 441 32.71 -10.79 12.21
N SER A 442 32.10 -11.95 12.46
CA SER A 442 30.65 -12.16 12.19
C SER A 442 29.71 -11.19 12.91
N PRO A 443 29.86 -10.89 14.22
CA PRO A 443 29.12 -9.84 14.89
C PRO A 443 29.18 -8.46 14.24
N VAL A 444 30.36 -8.08 13.76
CA VAL A 444 30.55 -6.78 13.09
C VAL A 444 29.77 -6.74 11.77
N ASP A 445 29.84 -7.79 10.97
CA ASP A 445 29.08 -7.92 9.72
C ASP A 445 27.56 -7.92 9.97
N GLN A 446 27.10 -8.63 11.00
CA GLN A 446 25.68 -8.65 11.35
C GLN A 446 25.14 -7.30 11.83
N LEU A 447 25.95 -6.52 12.55
CA LEU A 447 25.64 -5.14 12.92
C LEU A 447 25.42 -4.26 11.68
N MET A 448 26.27 -4.41 10.69
CA MET A 448 26.15 -3.63 9.46
C MET A 448 24.90 -4.05 8.65
N GLY A 449 24.64 -5.35 8.54
CA GLY A 449 23.40 -5.88 7.96
C GLY A 449 22.17 -5.35 8.66
N PHE A 450 22.19 -5.24 9.98
CA PHE A 450 21.11 -4.70 10.79
C PHE A 450 20.83 -3.21 10.49
N LEU A 451 21.89 -2.40 10.34
CA LEU A 451 21.72 -0.98 9.99
C LEU A 451 21.02 -0.80 8.64
N TYR A 452 21.32 -1.66 7.66
CA TYR A 452 20.63 -1.67 6.37
C TYR A 452 19.15 -2.05 6.54
N SER A 453 18.91 -3.15 7.23
CA SER A 453 17.55 -3.62 7.45
C SER A 453 16.70 -2.66 8.29
N LEU A 454 17.31 -1.94 9.21
CA LEU A 454 16.64 -0.89 9.98
C LEU A 454 16.15 0.24 9.04
N GLN A 455 16.95 0.60 8.03
CA GLN A 455 16.57 1.59 7.03
C GLN A 455 15.41 1.09 6.16
N ASP A 456 15.48 -0.15 5.66
CA ASP A 456 14.43 -0.77 4.84
C ASP A 456 13.11 -0.88 5.61
N VAL A 457 13.19 -1.32 6.86
CA VAL A 457 12.02 -1.45 7.74
C VAL A 457 11.41 -0.10 8.08
N LYS A 458 12.23 0.95 8.26
CA LYS A 458 11.69 2.31 8.46
C LYS A 458 10.80 2.74 7.29
N ILE A 459 11.23 2.50 6.06
CA ILE A 459 10.46 2.80 4.85
C ILE A 459 9.16 1.96 4.81
N SER A 460 9.28 0.64 5.05
CA SER A 460 8.12 -0.25 5.07
C SER A 460 7.10 0.15 6.15
N LEU A 461 7.58 0.57 7.34
CA LEU A 461 6.71 1.05 8.42
C LEU A 461 6.02 2.36 8.09
N GLU A 462 6.68 3.30 7.42
CA GLU A 462 6.07 4.55 7.00
C GLU A 462 4.86 4.27 6.08
N ARG A 463 4.98 3.29 5.16
CA ARG A 463 3.90 2.88 4.25
C ARG A 463 2.76 2.13 4.94
N ILE A 464 3.10 1.19 5.82
CA ILE A 464 2.11 0.45 6.61
C ILE A 464 1.33 1.43 7.50
N ASN A 465 2.03 2.39 8.12
CA ASN A 465 1.42 3.39 8.98
C ASN A 465 0.49 4.36 8.23
N GLU A 466 0.70 4.62 6.95
CA GLU A 466 -0.22 5.41 6.14
C GLU A 466 -1.63 4.78 6.15
N ILE A 467 -1.71 3.45 5.99
CA ILE A 467 -3.00 2.73 6.06
C ILE A 467 -3.57 2.74 7.48
N HIS A 468 -2.75 2.48 8.50
CA HIS A 468 -3.23 2.44 9.89
C HIS A 468 -3.69 3.80 10.42
N ARG A 469 -3.19 4.92 9.87
CA ARG A 469 -3.56 6.29 10.22
C ARG A 469 -4.74 6.82 9.42
N ALA A 470 -5.07 6.21 8.28
CA ALA A 470 -6.23 6.61 7.50
C ALA A 470 -7.49 6.52 8.35
N ASP A 471 -8.40 7.48 8.20
CA ASP A 471 -9.62 7.54 8.98
C ASP A 471 -10.51 6.34 8.68
N ASP A 472 -11.12 5.76 9.71
CA ASP A 472 -12.09 4.69 9.53
C ASP A 472 -13.38 5.25 8.93
N GLU A 473 -14.09 4.47 8.13
CA GLU A 473 -15.36 4.84 7.51
C GLU A 473 -16.40 5.21 8.58
N ASN A 474 -16.51 4.38 9.63
CA ASN A 474 -17.30 4.68 10.81
C ASN A 474 -16.44 5.45 11.84
N ALA A 475 -16.20 6.74 11.60
CA ALA A 475 -15.47 7.59 12.53
C ALA A 475 -16.21 7.73 13.88
N LYS A 476 -15.49 8.12 14.94
CA LYS A 476 -16.08 8.39 16.25
C LYS A 476 -17.16 9.46 16.12
N GLY A 477 -18.42 9.07 16.26
CA GLY A 477 -19.60 9.95 16.07
C GLY A 477 -20.69 9.35 15.17
N HIS A 478 -20.36 8.34 14.35
CA HIS A 478 -21.32 7.56 13.57
C HIS A 478 -21.89 6.42 14.43
N VAL A 479 -22.76 6.76 15.36
CA VAL A 479 -23.26 5.79 16.36
C VAL A 479 -24.79 5.67 16.32
N MET A 480 -25.48 6.46 15.48
CA MET A 480 -26.94 6.40 15.42
C MET A 480 -27.40 5.12 14.73
N ARG A 481 -28.17 4.32 15.49
CA ARG A 481 -28.93 3.16 15.03
C ARG A 481 -30.38 3.39 15.45
N PRO A 482 -31.16 4.14 14.65
CA PRO A 482 -32.53 4.44 15.03
C PRO A 482 -33.34 3.15 15.17
N ALA A 483 -34.07 3.00 16.30
CA ALA A 483 -34.87 1.81 16.61
C ALA A 483 -36.21 1.85 15.87
N ASP A 484 -36.82 3.03 15.81
CA ASP A 484 -38.11 3.28 15.17
C ASP A 484 -37.93 4.36 14.11
N MET A 485 -37.68 3.96 12.86
CA MET A 485 -37.60 4.91 11.76
C MET A 485 -38.63 4.58 10.67
N THR A 486 -39.15 5.62 10.05
CA THR A 486 -39.78 5.49 8.75
C THR A 486 -38.73 4.98 7.74
N HIS A 487 -39.17 4.34 6.68
CA HIS A 487 -38.23 3.79 5.68
C HIS A 487 -38.22 4.63 4.40
N ASP A 488 -38.41 5.95 4.55
CA ASP A 488 -38.24 6.93 3.48
C ASP A 488 -36.79 7.37 3.35
N ILE A 489 -36.39 7.87 2.18
CA ILE A 489 -35.07 8.49 1.93
C ILE A 489 -35.33 9.89 1.39
N ARG A 490 -34.60 10.88 1.94
CA ARG A 490 -34.68 12.26 1.47
C ARG A 490 -33.27 12.78 1.19
N LEU A 491 -33.11 13.37 0.01
CA LEU A 491 -31.94 14.06 -0.43
C LEU A 491 -32.27 15.55 -0.48
N ASP A 492 -31.54 16.38 0.24
CA ASP A 492 -31.79 17.81 0.33
C ASP A 492 -30.57 18.57 -0.22
N GLY A 493 -30.68 19.08 -1.45
CA GLY A 493 -29.69 19.94 -2.10
C GLY A 493 -28.29 19.32 -2.22
N ILE A 494 -28.21 18.00 -2.44
CA ILE A 494 -26.91 17.31 -2.44
C ILE A 494 -26.08 17.69 -3.65
N SER A 495 -24.79 17.93 -3.40
CA SER A 495 -23.76 18.07 -4.45
C SER A 495 -22.60 17.13 -4.20
N PHE A 496 -22.02 16.62 -5.28
CA PHE A 496 -20.89 15.69 -5.21
C PHE A 496 -20.06 15.72 -6.49
N ARG A 497 -18.74 15.56 -6.33
CA ARG A 497 -17.78 15.28 -7.40
C ARG A 497 -16.78 14.22 -6.95
N TYR A 498 -16.33 13.37 -7.86
CA TYR A 498 -15.30 12.36 -7.56
C TYR A 498 -13.92 12.97 -7.33
N ASP A 499 -13.58 14.00 -8.11
CA ASP A 499 -12.36 14.79 -7.94
C ASP A 499 -12.75 16.20 -7.46
N PRO A 500 -12.37 16.60 -6.22
CA PRO A 500 -12.66 17.94 -5.68
C PRO A 500 -12.14 19.09 -6.56
N HIS A 501 -11.13 18.84 -7.39
CA HIS A 501 -10.55 19.83 -8.30
C HIS A 501 -11.21 19.85 -9.68
N SER A 502 -12.15 18.93 -9.95
CA SER A 502 -12.92 18.95 -11.21
C SER A 502 -13.82 20.20 -11.25
N PRO A 503 -13.83 20.95 -12.36
CA PRO A 503 -14.71 22.10 -12.50
C PRO A 503 -16.20 21.71 -12.57
N SER A 504 -16.49 20.48 -13.02
CA SER A 504 -17.86 19.96 -13.14
C SER A 504 -18.21 19.04 -11.98
N LYS A 505 -19.37 19.24 -11.39
CA LYS A 505 -19.94 18.32 -10.41
C LYS A 505 -20.65 17.17 -11.12
N THR A 506 -20.52 15.96 -10.55
CA THR A 506 -21.26 14.80 -11.04
C THR A 506 -22.72 14.86 -10.59
N ILE A 507 -22.96 15.38 -9.40
CA ILE A 507 -24.30 15.67 -8.84
C ILE A 507 -24.26 17.13 -8.36
N ASP A 508 -25.25 17.94 -8.73
CA ASP A 508 -25.28 19.35 -8.37
C ASP A 508 -26.67 19.79 -7.91
N GLY A 509 -26.82 20.07 -6.61
CA GLY A 509 -28.02 20.60 -6.00
C GLY A 509 -29.26 19.67 -6.08
N VAL A 510 -29.04 18.35 -6.12
CA VAL A 510 -30.14 17.37 -6.25
C VAL A 510 -30.97 17.32 -4.97
N SER A 511 -32.28 17.58 -5.09
CA SER A 511 -33.27 17.35 -4.05
C SER A 511 -34.27 16.30 -4.53
N LEU A 512 -34.47 15.24 -3.75
CA LEU A 512 -35.29 14.09 -4.12
C LEU A 512 -35.91 13.45 -2.88
N TYR A 513 -37.18 13.10 -2.98
CA TYR A 513 -37.89 12.33 -1.97
C TYR A 513 -38.28 10.94 -2.49
N ILE A 514 -37.87 9.91 -1.76
CA ILE A 514 -38.15 8.49 -2.04
C ILE A 514 -39.14 8.01 -0.92
N PRO A 515 -40.40 7.82 -1.24
CA PRO A 515 -41.39 7.45 -0.25
C PRO A 515 -41.20 6.03 0.28
N GLU A 516 -41.54 5.83 1.56
CA GLU A 516 -41.53 4.51 2.18
C GLU A 516 -42.46 3.54 1.45
N GLY A 517 -42.03 2.30 1.32
CA GLY A 517 -42.82 1.20 0.75
C GLY A 517 -43.16 1.36 -0.73
N LYS A 518 -42.53 2.30 -1.44
CA LYS A 518 -42.76 2.62 -2.85
C LYS A 518 -41.58 2.32 -3.71
N VAL A 519 -41.83 2.16 -5.00
CA VAL A 519 -40.79 1.95 -6.04
C VAL A 519 -40.49 3.28 -6.72
N THR A 520 -39.27 3.77 -6.59
CA THR A 520 -38.78 4.95 -7.30
C THR A 520 -37.77 4.51 -8.38
N ALA A 521 -38.07 4.86 -9.64
CA ALA A 521 -37.17 4.62 -10.77
C ALA A 521 -36.36 5.88 -11.08
N ILE A 522 -35.04 5.72 -11.20
CA ILE A 522 -34.12 6.79 -11.63
C ILE A 522 -33.70 6.49 -13.07
N VAL A 523 -34.00 7.43 -13.98
CA VAL A 523 -33.71 7.32 -15.40
C VAL A 523 -32.92 8.54 -15.92
N GLY A 524 -32.29 8.43 -17.08
CA GLY A 524 -31.52 9.53 -17.67
C GLY A 524 -30.46 9.00 -18.64
N ALA A 525 -29.79 9.91 -19.33
CA ALA A 525 -28.71 9.57 -20.26
C ALA A 525 -27.54 8.86 -19.54
N SER A 526 -26.69 8.14 -20.31
CA SER A 526 -25.45 7.58 -19.74
C SER A 526 -24.56 8.72 -19.25
N GLY A 527 -23.94 8.55 -18.08
CA GLY A 527 -23.11 9.59 -17.45
C GLY A 527 -23.88 10.70 -16.72
N SER A 528 -25.22 10.66 -16.63
CA SER A 528 -26.01 11.69 -15.95
C SER A 528 -25.91 11.68 -14.41
N GLY A 529 -25.24 10.68 -13.79
CA GLY A 529 -25.04 10.60 -12.35
C GLY A 529 -25.91 9.58 -11.60
N LYS A 530 -26.71 8.74 -12.28
CA LYS A 530 -27.63 7.76 -11.68
C LYS A 530 -26.94 6.78 -10.70
N THR A 531 -25.91 6.08 -11.16
CA THR A 531 -25.11 5.16 -10.33
C THR A 531 -24.42 5.89 -9.17
N THR A 532 -23.98 7.11 -9.40
CA THR A 532 -23.39 7.96 -8.36
C THR A 532 -24.40 8.27 -7.27
N LEU A 533 -25.65 8.57 -7.62
CA LEU A 533 -26.73 8.80 -6.66
C LEU A 533 -26.97 7.57 -5.77
N VAL A 534 -27.00 6.37 -6.37
CA VAL A 534 -27.13 5.11 -5.62
C VAL A 534 -25.93 4.92 -4.67
N LYS A 535 -24.72 5.16 -5.12
CA LYS A 535 -23.49 5.06 -4.28
C LYS A 535 -23.54 6.04 -3.11
N LEU A 536 -24.04 7.27 -3.32
CA LEU A 536 -24.20 8.26 -2.26
C LEU A 536 -25.25 7.82 -1.23
N MET A 537 -26.40 7.31 -1.66
CA MET A 537 -27.43 6.77 -0.77
C MET A 537 -26.96 5.53 0.03
N LEU A 538 -26.02 4.76 -0.50
CA LEU A 538 -25.37 3.64 0.19
C LEU A 538 -24.22 4.08 1.13
N GLY A 539 -23.93 5.39 1.18
CA GLY A 539 -22.85 5.92 2.00
C GLY A 539 -21.45 5.51 1.53
N TYR A 540 -21.22 5.32 0.21
CA TYR A 540 -19.89 5.03 -0.33
C TYR A 540 -18.98 6.25 -0.27
N TYR A 541 -19.58 7.44 -0.44
CA TYR A 541 -18.88 8.72 -0.42
C TYR A 541 -19.65 9.73 0.42
N PRO A 542 -18.97 10.62 1.14
CA PRO A 542 -19.61 11.75 1.78
C PRO A 542 -20.06 12.76 0.71
N VAL A 543 -21.20 13.42 0.93
CA VAL A 543 -21.65 14.52 0.08
C VAL A 543 -20.82 15.78 0.32
N GLU A 544 -20.57 16.58 -0.73
CA GLU A 544 -19.83 17.84 -0.64
C GLU A 544 -20.71 18.96 -0.03
N ALA A 545 -21.99 18.98 -0.39
CA ALA A 545 -22.98 19.90 0.14
C ALA A 545 -24.33 19.20 0.23
N GLY A 546 -25.23 19.73 1.06
CA GLY A 546 -26.53 19.14 1.33
C GLY A 546 -26.48 18.00 2.35
N GLN A 547 -27.55 17.21 2.45
CA GLN A 547 -27.64 16.07 3.34
C GLN A 547 -28.50 14.96 2.75
N ILE A 548 -28.22 13.72 3.17
CA ILE A 548 -29.04 12.54 2.86
C ILE A 548 -29.57 12.01 4.17
N THR A 549 -30.90 11.91 4.31
CA THR A 549 -31.54 11.34 5.48
C THR A 549 -32.31 10.07 5.13
N ALA A 550 -32.22 9.06 5.99
CA ALA A 550 -32.99 7.84 5.91
C ALA A 550 -33.82 7.73 7.19
N GLY A 551 -35.18 7.72 7.05
CA GLY A 551 -36.09 7.73 8.20
C GLY A 551 -35.86 8.90 9.14
N GLY A 552 -35.57 10.09 8.60
CA GLY A 552 -35.33 11.30 9.39
C GLY A 552 -33.92 11.38 10.01
N THR A 553 -33.09 10.35 9.86
CA THR A 553 -31.71 10.33 10.41
C THR A 553 -30.69 10.61 9.30
N ASP A 554 -29.76 11.53 9.56
CA ASP A 554 -28.66 11.87 8.66
C ASP A 554 -27.69 10.69 8.49
N LEU A 555 -27.47 10.26 7.24
CA LEU A 555 -26.54 9.18 6.92
C LEU A 555 -25.10 9.49 7.32
N ALA A 556 -24.71 10.77 7.32
CA ALA A 556 -23.38 11.19 7.77
C ALA A 556 -23.14 10.93 9.27
N LYS A 557 -24.18 10.67 10.06
CA LYS A 557 -24.10 10.36 11.51
C LYS A 557 -24.47 8.92 11.83
N THR A 558 -24.89 8.15 10.82
CA THR A 558 -25.36 6.77 10.97
C THR A 558 -24.19 5.79 10.90
N ASP A 559 -24.25 4.69 11.66
CA ASP A 559 -23.36 3.55 11.51
C ASP A 559 -23.58 2.93 10.11
N LEU A 560 -22.61 3.12 9.20
CA LEU A 560 -22.74 2.68 7.81
C LEU A 560 -22.79 1.14 7.67
N ASP A 561 -22.17 0.39 8.58
CA ASP A 561 -22.27 -1.08 8.58
C ASP A 561 -23.69 -1.51 8.93
N TRP A 562 -24.31 -0.86 9.93
CA TRP A 562 -25.72 -1.08 10.27
C TRP A 562 -26.64 -0.68 9.12
N TRP A 563 -26.41 0.49 8.51
CA TRP A 563 -27.19 0.99 7.37
C TRP A 563 -27.18 -0.01 6.21
N ARG A 564 -25.97 -0.43 5.78
CA ARG A 564 -25.83 -1.38 4.68
C ARG A 564 -26.44 -2.75 4.97
N ARG A 565 -26.57 -3.13 6.25
CA ARG A 565 -27.32 -4.34 6.62
C ARG A 565 -28.81 -4.22 6.33
N GLN A 566 -29.39 -3.02 6.40
CA GLN A 566 -30.78 -2.76 6.05
C GLN A 566 -31.01 -2.69 4.53
N CYS A 567 -29.95 -2.62 3.73
CA CYS A 567 -30.00 -2.45 2.27
C CYS A 567 -29.72 -3.77 1.53
N GLY A 568 -30.57 -4.15 0.59
CA GLY A 568 -30.31 -5.17 -0.44
C GLY A 568 -29.83 -4.48 -1.70
N VAL A 569 -28.66 -4.84 -2.22
CA VAL A 569 -28.00 -4.08 -3.29
C VAL A 569 -27.60 -5.00 -4.43
N VAL A 570 -27.95 -4.61 -5.65
CA VAL A 570 -27.42 -5.20 -6.89
C VAL A 570 -26.82 -4.07 -7.71
N MET A 571 -25.49 -4.02 -7.75
CA MET A 571 -24.75 -3.04 -8.57
C MET A 571 -24.48 -3.61 -9.96
N GLN A 572 -24.24 -2.73 -10.93
CA GLN A 572 -23.91 -3.06 -12.32
C GLN A 572 -22.70 -4.02 -12.39
N ASP A 573 -21.64 -3.71 -11.63
CA ASP A 573 -20.39 -4.49 -11.60
C ASP A 573 -20.32 -5.45 -10.41
N GLY A 574 -21.46 -6.06 -10.03
CA GLY A 574 -21.51 -6.98 -8.90
C GLY A 574 -20.54 -8.17 -9.03
N VAL A 575 -19.88 -8.55 -7.95
CA VAL A 575 -18.85 -9.60 -7.90
C VAL A 575 -19.41 -10.91 -7.37
N ILE A 576 -19.04 -12.02 -8.03
CA ILE A 576 -19.23 -13.40 -7.55
C ILE A 576 -17.93 -13.86 -6.90
N PHE A 577 -18.01 -14.32 -5.66
CA PHE A 577 -16.87 -14.89 -4.93
C PHE A 577 -16.57 -16.32 -5.39
N SER A 578 -15.31 -16.72 -5.34
CA SER A 578 -14.88 -18.10 -5.66
C SER A 578 -15.29 -19.09 -4.55
N GLU A 579 -16.60 -19.23 -4.34
CA GLU A 579 -17.23 -20.03 -3.29
C GLU A 579 -18.43 -20.81 -3.85
N SER A 580 -19.15 -21.57 -3.00
CA SER A 580 -20.37 -22.25 -3.41
C SER A 580 -21.49 -21.26 -3.77
N ILE A 581 -22.46 -21.69 -4.55
CA ILE A 581 -23.66 -20.91 -4.87
C ILE A 581 -24.39 -20.52 -3.57
N ALA A 582 -24.47 -21.44 -2.61
CA ALA A 582 -25.07 -21.18 -1.30
C ALA A 582 -24.39 -20.02 -0.60
N ARG A 583 -23.06 -19.99 -0.53
CA ARG A 583 -22.29 -18.89 0.09
C ARG A 583 -22.33 -17.60 -0.71
N ASN A 584 -22.49 -17.66 -2.01
CA ASN A 584 -22.69 -16.47 -2.84
C ASN A 584 -24.08 -15.84 -2.69
N ILE A 585 -25.09 -16.61 -2.30
CA ILE A 585 -26.44 -16.11 -1.97
C ILE A 585 -26.47 -15.64 -0.52
N ALA A 586 -26.04 -16.48 0.43
CA ALA A 586 -25.96 -16.16 1.85
C ALA A 586 -24.53 -15.67 2.18
N VAL A 587 -24.27 -14.38 2.01
CA VAL A 587 -22.94 -13.75 2.19
C VAL A 587 -22.69 -13.35 3.65
N ASP A 588 -23.63 -13.54 4.54
CA ASP A 588 -23.46 -13.24 5.97
C ASP A 588 -22.57 -14.27 6.69
N ASP A 589 -22.04 -13.89 7.86
CA ASP A 589 -21.14 -14.75 8.66
C ASP A 589 -21.88 -15.87 9.41
N GLY A 590 -23.22 -15.95 9.28
CA GLY A 590 -24.08 -16.89 9.99
C GLY A 590 -24.23 -18.25 9.29
N ASP A 591 -24.98 -19.11 9.93
CA ASP A 591 -25.46 -20.37 9.32
C ASP A 591 -26.48 -20.08 8.22
N ILE A 592 -26.37 -20.83 7.13
CA ILE A 592 -27.21 -20.64 5.95
C ILE A 592 -28.63 -21.16 6.24
N ASP A 593 -29.61 -20.28 6.22
CA ASP A 593 -31.02 -20.65 6.21
C ASP A 593 -31.39 -21.20 4.83
N LYS A 594 -31.56 -22.52 4.77
CA LYS A 594 -31.79 -23.26 3.51
C LYS A 594 -33.15 -22.90 2.89
N GLU A 595 -34.20 -22.71 3.68
CA GLU A 595 -35.53 -22.38 3.16
C GLU A 595 -35.54 -20.99 2.55
N ARG A 596 -34.94 -20.02 3.26
CA ARG A 596 -34.79 -18.65 2.79
C ARG A 596 -33.91 -18.57 1.55
N MET A 597 -32.81 -19.37 1.48
CA MET A 597 -31.94 -19.46 0.31
C MET A 597 -32.67 -19.99 -0.92
N VAL A 598 -33.44 -21.08 -0.78
CA VAL A 598 -34.22 -21.65 -1.87
C VAL A 598 -35.27 -20.65 -2.36
N LYS A 599 -35.99 -19.99 -1.45
CA LYS A 599 -36.96 -18.95 -1.78
C LYS A 599 -36.33 -17.77 -2.53
N ALA A 600 -35.16 -17.33 -2.10
CA ALA A 600 -34.41 -16.27 -2.79
C ALA A 600 -34.00 -16.70 -4.21
N ALA A 601 -33.56 -17.94 -4.38
CA ALA A 601 -33.24 -18.49 -5.69
C ALA A 601 -34.46 -18.65 -6.61
N GLU A 602 -35.64 -18.95 -6.05
CA GLU A 602 -36.92 -18.96 -6.79
C GLU A 602 -37.31 -17.58 -7.29
N ILE A 603 -37.27 -16.57 -6.41
CA ILE A 603 -37.58 -15.18 -6.78
C ILE A 603 -36.65 -14.69 -7.90
N ALA A 604 -35.37 -15.04 -7.83
CA ALA A 604 -34.37 -14.69 -8.86
C ALA A 604 -34.39 -15.59 -10.09
N CYS A 605 -35.33 -16.52 -10.20
CA CYS A 605 -35.46 -17.49 -11.32
C CYS A 605 -34.16 -18.25 -11.62
N ILE A 606 -33.36 -18.58 -10.59
CA ILE A 606 -32.10 -19.34 -10.74
C ILE A 606 -32.18 -20.75 -10.16
N LYS A 607 -33.23 -21.07 -9.38
CA LYS A 607 -33.38 -22.36 -8.68
C LYS A 607 -33.28 -23.55 -9.62
N ASP A 608 -34.03 -23.56 -10.73
CA ASP A 608 -34.08 -24.70 -11.65
C ASP A 608 -32.70 -25.00 -12.25
N TYR A 609 -31.99 -23.94 -12.63
CA TYR A 609 -30.61 -24.05 -13.07
C TYR A 609 -29.71 -24.63 -11.98
N VAL A 610 -29.78 -24.12 -10.74
CA VAL A 610 -28.97 -24.63 -9.64
C VAL A 610 -29.30 -26.09 -9.33
N MET A 611 -30.58 -26.46 -9.34
CA MET A 611 -31.01 -27.83 -9.10
C MET A 611 -30.62 -28.80 -10.20
N SER A 612 -30.36 -28.35 -11.43
CA SER A 612 -29.84 -29.15 -12.54
C SER A 612 -28.36 -29.48 -12.40
N LEU A 613 -27.62 -28.78 -11.53
CA LEU A 613 -26.20 -29.02 -11.30
C LEU A 613 -25.98 -30.25 -10.40
N PRO A 614 -24.89 -31.01 -10.61
CA PRO A 614 -24.60 -32.24 -9.83
C PRO A 614 -24.50 -31.97 -8.32
N LEU A 615 -23.88 -30.85 -7.91
CA LEU A 615 -23.69 -30.46 -6.51
C LEU A 615 -24.72 -29.40 -6.06
N LYS A 616 -25.70 -29.06 -6.92
CA LYS A 616 -26.76 -28.09 -6.60
C LYS A 616 -26.16 -26.79 -6.00
N PHE A 617 -26.66 -26.36 -4.83
CA PHE A 617 -26.20 -25.17 -4.13
C PHE A 617 -24.76 -25.24 -3.61
N ASP A 618 -24.18 -26.43 -3.48
CA ASP A 618 -22.79 -26.62 -3.06
C ASP A 618 -21.80 -26.51 -4.24
N THR A 619 -22.30 -26.31 -5.47
CA THR A 619 -21.46 -26.11 -6.65
C THR A 619 -20.61 -24.87 -6.48
N LYS A 620 -19.28 -25.02 -6.55
CA LYS A 620 -18.31 -23.91 -6.51
C LYS A 620 -18.36 -23.13 -7.82
N ILE A 621 -18.51 -21.81 -7.73
CA ILE A 621 -18.60 -20.88 -8.85
C ILE A 621 -17.54 -19.77 -8.71
N GLY A 622 -17.41 -18.89 -9.70
CA GLY A 622 -16.45 -17.80 -9.71
C GLY A 622 -15.17 -18.19 -10.47
N ARG A 623 -14.09 -17.45 -10.21
CA ARG A 623 -12.83 -17.59 -10.97
C ARG A 623 -12.21 -18.99 -10.88
N ASP A 624 -12.30 -19.64 -9.72
CA ASP A 624 -11.71 -20.96 -9.44
C ASP A 624 -12.75 -22.11 -9.48
N GLY A 625 -13.94 -21.83 -9.99
CA GLY A 625 -15.05 -22.77 -10.08
C GLY A 625 -15.70 -22.79 -11.45
N MET A 626 -16.96 -23.24 -11.51
CA MET A 626 -17.73 -23.26 -12.73
C MET A 626 -18.01 -21.84 -13.22
N GLY A 627 -17.74 -21.57 -14.48
CA GLY A 627 -18.06 -20.30 -15.13
C GLY A 627 -19.59 -20.10 -15.23
N LEU A 628 -20.03 -18.87 -15.01
CA LEU A 628 -21.42 -18.46 -15.14
C LEU A 628 -21.61 -17.53 -16.35
N SER A 629 -22.75 -17.66 -17.03
CA SER A 629 -23.16 -16.64 -17.97
C SER A 629 -23.45 -15.33 -17.23
N GLN A 630 -23.40 -14.20 -17.93
CA GLN A 630 -23.67 -12.88 -17.31
C GLN A 630 -25.09 -12.82 -16.72
N GLY A 631 -26.08 -13.43 -17.36
CA GLY A 631 -27.45 -13.51 -16.82
C GLY A 631 -27.55 -14.41 -15.58
N GLN A 632 -26.80 -15.53 -15.50
CA GLN A 632 -26.74 -16.37 -14.30
C GLN A 632 -26.08 -15.63 -13.14
N LYS A 633 -24.95 -14.93 -13.40
CA LYS A 633 -24.28 -14.08 -12.43
C LYS A 633 -25.26 -13.06 -11.83
N GLN A 634 -25.99 -12.36 -12.69
CA GLN A 634 -26.94 -11.32 -12.27
C GLN A 634 -28.09 -11.88 -11.42
N ARG A 635 -28.64 -13.06 -11.80
CA ARG A 635 -29.66 -13.76 -11.01
C ARG A 635 -29.16 -14.19 -9.63
N ILE A 636 -27.91 -14.61 -9.48
CA ILE A 636 -27.32 -14.91 -8.17
C ILE A 636 -27.18 -13.62 -7.34
N LEU A 637 -26.78 -12.49 -7.93
CA LEU A 637 -26.71 -11.21 -7.24
C LEU A 637 -28.11 -10.73 -6.77
N ILE A 638 -29.14 -10.94 -7.58
CA ILE A 638 -30.53 -10.69 -7.18
C ILE A 638 -30.93 -11.62 -6.01
N ALA A 639 -30.63 -12.93 -6.10
CA ALA A 639 -30.91 -13.86 -5.01
C ALA A 639 -30.21 -13.45 -3.71
N ARG A 640 -28.97 -12.95 -3.78
CA ARG A 640 -28.21 -12.39 -2.65
C ARG A 640 -28.96 -11.23 -1.99
N ALA A 641 -29.43 -10.27 -2.78
CA ALA A 641 -30.16 -9.12 -2.27
C ALA A 641 -31.50 -9.53 -1.63
N VAL A 642 -32.21 -10.50 -2.23
CA VAL A 642 -33.45 -11.06 -1.70
C VAL A 642 -33.24 -11.87 -0.42
N TYR A 643 -32.17 -12.68 -0.36
CA TYR A 643 -31.84 -13.48 0.83
C TYR A 643 -31.64 -12.61 2.07
N LYS A 644 -31.05 -11.44 1.91
CA LYS A 644 -30.82 -10.48 3.00
C LYS A 644 -32.12 -9.99 3.67
N ASN A 645 -33.26 -10.07 2.99
CA ASN A 645 -34.59 -9.59 3.42
C ASN A 645 -34.57 -8.13 3.92
N PRO A 646 -34.11 -7.19 3.10
CA PRO A 646 -33.83 -5.82 3.50
C PRO A 646 -35.10 -4.96 3.55
N HIS A 647 -35.04 -3.81 4.28
CA HIS A 647 -36.06 -2.77 4.22
C HIS A 647 -35.89 -1.87 2.97
N TYR A 648 -34.67 -1.69 2.53
CA TYR A 648 -34.33 -0.88 1.35
C TYR A 648 -33.74 -1.75 0.26
N ILE A 649 -34.10 -1.53 -0.99
CA ILE A 649 -33.60 -2.27 -2.14
C ILE A 649 -33.04 -1.27 -3.16
N PHE A 650 -31.81 -1.48 -3.57
CA PHE A 650 -31.13 -0.68 -4.60
C PHE A 650 -30.74 -1.60 -5.75
N LEU A 651 -31.28 -1.31 -6.94
CA LEU A 651 -31.01 -2.08 -8.15
C LEU A 651 -30.42 -1.16 -9.20
N ASP A 652 -29.13 -1.34 -9.52
CA ASP A 652 -28.45 -0.57 -10.57
C ASP A 652 -28.27 -1.48 -11.80
N GLU A 653 -29.10 -1.25 -12.81
CA GLU A 653 -29.11 -2.03 -14.06
C GLU A 653 -29.22 -3.56 -13.86
N ALA A 654 -29.94 -3.99 -12.84
CA ALA A 654 -29.97 -5.39 -12.40
C ALA A 654 -30.58 -6.39 -13.40
N THR A 655 -31.20 -5.94 -14.49
CA THR A 655 -31.87 -6.81 -15.48
C THR A 655 -31.29 -6.71 -16.90
N ASN A 656 -30.24 -5.89 -17.13
CA ASN A 656 -29.72 -5.62 -18.46
C ASN A 656 -29.19 -6.84 -19.23
N SER A 657 -28.62 -7.82 -18.52
CA SER A 657 -28.01 -9.03 -19.12
C SER A 657 -28.97 -10.23 -19.18
N LEU A 658 -30.25 -10.01 -18.91
CA LEU A 658 -31.25 -11.05 -18.93
C LEU A 658 -31.97 -11.14 -20.29
N ASP A 659 -32.32 -12.34 -20.68
CA ASP A 659 -33.20 -12.57 -21.80
C ASP A 659 -34.65 -12.17 -21.46
N ALA A 660 -35.45 -11.81 -22.47
CA ALA A 660 -36.78 -11.20 -22.28
C ALA A 660 -37.73 -12.05 -21.42
N ASN A 661 -37.67 -13.39 -21.54
CA ASN A 661 -38.54 -14.29 -20.77
C ASN A 661 -38.17 -14.32 -19.28
N ASN A 662 -36.88 -14.45 -18.99
CA ASN A 662 -36.38 -14.43 -17.62
C ASN A 662 -36.54 -13.04 -16.99
N GLU A 663 -36.31 -11.96 -17.75
CA GLU A 663 -36.52 -10.60 -17.28
C GLU A 663 -37.96 -10.39 -16.80
N ARG A 664 -38.95 -10.77 -17.62
CA ARG A 664 -40.38 -10.63 -17.28
C ARG A 664 -40.75 -11.39 -16.00
N ALA A 665 -40.31 -12.65 -15.89
CA ALA A 665 -40.57 -13.48 -14.73
C ALA A 665 -39.92 -12.91 -13.45
N ILE A 666 -38.67 -12.44 -13.55
CA ILE A 666 -37.94 -11.82 -12.42
C ILE A 666 -38.61 -10.52 -12.00
N VAL A 667 -38.99 -9.64 -12.92
CA VAL A 667 -39.66 -8.37 -12.61
C VAL A 667 -41.01 -8.63 -11.92
N GLU A 668 -41.75 -9.65 -12.38
CA GLU A 668 -43.04 -10.04 -11.71
C GLU A 668 -42.79 -10.59 -10.31
N ASN A 669 -41.83 -11.47 -10.10
CA ASN A 669 -41.48 -12.01 -8.79
C ASN A 669 -40.95 -10.90 -7.85
N LEU A 670 -40.10 -10.02 -8.34
CA LEU A 670 -39.57 -8.89 -7.57
C LEU A 670 -40.64 -7.88 -7.22
N SER A 671 -41.64 -7.63 -8.07
CA SER A 671 -42.74 -6.72 -7.78
C SER A 671 -43.56 -7.19 -6.58
N ARG A 672 -43.69 -8.51 -6.40
CA ARG A 672 -44.32 -9.10 -5.19
C ARG A 672 -43.41 -8.96 -3.97
N PHE A 673 -42.09 -9.09 -4.16
CA PHE A 673 -41.12 -8.94 -3.09
C PHE A 673 -40.94 -7.48 -2.64
N TYR A 674 -41.20 -6.50 -3.50
CA TYR A 674 -41.08 -5.07 -3.20
C TYR A 674 -42.20 -4.56 -2.23
N LYS A 675 -43.33 -5.27 -2.10
CA LYS A 675 -44.42 -4.83 -1.25
C LYS A 675 -43.97 -4.56 0.18
N GLY A 676 -44.18 -3.32 0.64
CA GLY A 676 -43.79 -2.85 1.97
C GLY A 676 -42.30 -2.51 2.12
N ARG A 677 -41.54 -2.47 1.03
CA ARG A 677 -40.15 -2.07 1.02
C ARG A 677 -39.90 -0.82 0.18
N THR A 678 -38.93 -0.03 0.57
CA THR A 678 -38.53 1.15 -0.17
C THR A 678 -37.52 0.73 -1.25
N VAL A 679 -37.85 0.95 -2.52
CA VAL A 679 -37.10 0.44 -3.66
C VAL A 679 -36.63 1.57 -4.55
N VAL A 680 -35.34 1.54 -4.88
CA VAL A 680 -34.71 2.45 -5.85
C VAL A 680 -34.18 1.61 -7.01
N ILE A 681 -34.62 1.90 -8.22
CA ILE A 681 -34.22 1.18 -9.43
C ILE A 681 -33.60 2.17 -10.41
N VAL A 682 -32.34 1.97 -10.74
CA VAL A 682 -31.73 2.62 -11.92
C VAL A 682 -31.98 1.72 -13.13
N ALA A 683 -32.76 2.20 -14.05
CA ALA A 683 -33.18 1.40 -15.19
C ALA A 683 -32.97 2.12 -16.52
N HIS A 684 -32.59 1.32 -17.49
CA HIS A 684 -32.49 1.73 -18.90
C HIS A 684 -33.62 1.11 -19.77
N ARG A 685 -34.43 0.21 -19.18
CA ARG A 685 -35.52 -0.46 -19.92
C ARG A 685 -36.91 0.03 -19.47
N LEU A 686 -37.76 0.32 -20.43
CA LEU A 686 -39.11 0.79 -20.20
C LEU A 686 -39.97 -0.20 -19.40
N SER A 687 -39.77 -1.51 -19.60
CA SER A 687 -40.45 -2.59 -18.89
C SER A 687 -40.30 -2.48 -17.38
N THR A 688 -39.17 -2.02 -16.91
CA THR A 688 -38.86 -1.88 -15.47
C THR A 688 -39.37 -0.55 -14.91
N VAL A 689 -39.37 0.52 -15.71
CA VAL A 689 -39.71 1.88 -15.27
C VAL A 689 -41.20 2.13 -15.24
N ARG A 690 -41.99 1.53 -16.17
CA ARG A 690 -43.38 1.81 -16.39
C ARG A 690 -44.28 1.58 -15.13
N HIS A 691 -43.89 0.64 -14.28
CA HIS A 691 -44.63 0.25 -13.09
C HIS A 691 -44.11 0.88 -11.79
N ALA A 692 -43.18 1.83 -11.89
CA ALA A 692 -42.69 2.56 -10.71
C ALA A 692 -43.74 3.57 -10.22
N ASP A 693 -43.87 3.68 -8.88
CA ASP A 693 -44.77 4.66 -8.24
C ASP A 693 -44.28 6.10 -8.46
N ASN A 694 -42.95 6.29 -8.61
CA ASN A 694 -42.32 7.57 -8.87
C ASN A 694 -41.17 7.38 -9.85
N ILE A 695 -41.04 8.24 -10.83
CA ILE A 695 -39.97 8.27 -11.82
C ILE A 695 -39.24 9.59 -11.68
N VAL A 696 -37.91 9.52 -11.60
CA VAL A 696 -37.01 10.67 -11.48
C VAL A 696 -36.08 10.67 -12.69
N VAL A 697 -36.11 11.73 -13.46
CA VAL A 697 -35.24 11.92 -14.60
C VAL A 697 -34.04 12.76 -14.18
N ILE A 698 -32.85 12.21 -14.35
CA ILE A 698 -31.58 12.90 -14.06
C ILE A 698 -30.92 13.29 -15.38
N ASP A 699 -30.55 14.55 -15.47
CA ASP A 699 -29.78 15.09 -16.60
C ASP A 699 -28.68 16.03 -16.12
N GLY A 700 -27.44 15.82 -16.60
CA GLY A 700 -26.30 16.65 -16.23
C GLY A 700 -26.07 16.84 -14.74
N GLY A 701 -26.44 15.83 -13.90
CA GLY A 701 -26.29 15.89 -12.44
C GLY A 701 -27.44 16.60 -11.71
N HIS A 702 -28.52 16.99 -12.40
CA HIS A 702 -29.70 17.64 -11.82
C HIS A 702 -30.96 16.80 -12.00
N VAL A 703 -31.98 17.02 -11.14
CA VAL A 703 -33.30 16.44 -11.36
C VAL A 703 -34.04 17.29 -12.39
N ALA A 704 -34.29 16.71 -13.58
CA ALA A 704 -35.00 17.39 -14.66
C ALA A 704 -36.51 17.24 -14.54
N GLU A 705 -36.99 16.05 -14.26
CA GLU A 705 -38.43 15.74 -14.18
C GLU A 705 -38.72 14.71 -13.07
N THR A 706 -39.88 14.82 -12.46
CA THR A 706 -40.41 13.82 -11.52
C THR A 706 -41.91 13.61 -11.75
N GLY A 707 -42.41 12.37 -11.60
CA GLY A 707 -43.82 12.04 -11.75
C GLY A 707 -44.03 10.55 -12.03
N THR A 708 -45.28 10.16 -12.35
CA THR A 708 -45.62 8.81 -12.81
C THR A 708 -45.38 8.68 -14.31
N HIS A 709 -45.42 7.44 -14.82
CA HIS A 709 -45.25 7.18 -16.28
C HIS A 709 -46.27 7.98 -17.12
N GLU A 710 -47.55 8.00 -16.71
CA GLU A 710 -48.59 8.71 -17.40
C GLU A 710 -48.33 10.24 -17.41
N GLN A 711 -48.02 10.82 -16.25
CA GLN A 711 -47.80 12.26 -16.09
C GLN A 711 -46.61 12.72 -16.93
N LEU A 712 -45.52 11.97 -16.92
CA LEU A 712 -44.31 12.33 -17.67
C LEU A 712 -44.45 12.10 -19.20
N THR A 713 -45.27 11.13 -19.58
CA THR A 713 -45.58 10.88 -20.99
C THR A 713 -46.46 11.99 -21.60
N GLU A 714 -47.48 12.46 -20.83
CA GLU A 714 -48.31 13.60 -21.22
C GLU A 714 -47.53 14.90 -21.34
N LYS A 715 -46.55 15.11 -20.43
CA LYS A 715 -45.68 16.30 -20.41
C LYS A 715 -44.77 16.42 -21.65
N ARG A 716 -44.55 15.32 -22.39
CA ARG A 716 -43.70 15.24 -23.59
C ARG A 716 -42.28 15.82 -23.42
N GLY A 717 -41.75 15.75 -22.20
CA GLY A 717 -40.41 16.24 -21.84
C GLY A 717 -39.29 15.24 -22.14
N MET A 718 -38.22 15.29 -21.34
CA MET A 718 -37.05 14.41 -21.52
C MET A 718 -37.40 12.94 -21.32
N TYR A 719 -38.28 12.62 -20.35
CA TYR A 719 -38.76 11.25 -20.17
C TYR A 719 -39.42 10.69 -21.43
N TYR A 720 -40.31 11.48 -22.03
CA TYR A 720 -40.96 11.05 -23.25
C TYR A 720 -39.98 10.77 -24.40
N GLN A 721 -38.95 11.60 -24.54
CA GLN A 721 -37.90 11.38 -25.55
C GLN A 721 -37.12 10.09 -25.29
N LEU A 722 -36.75 9.80 -24.02
CA LEU A 722 -36.08 8.56 -23.65
C LEU A 722 -36.92 7.33 -23.96
N VAL A 723 -38.24 7.38 -23.65
CA VAL A 723 -39.20 6.30 -23.96
C VAL A 723 -39.38 6.12 -25.45
N LYS A 724 -39.55 7.22 -26.21
CA LYS A 724 -39.69 7.22 -27.67
C LYS A 724 -38.49 6.57 -28.34
N ASN A 725 -37.29 6.98 -27.97
CA ASN A 725 -36.05 6.41 -28.53
C ASN A 725 -35.94 4.91 -28.27
N GLN A 726 -36.39 4.43 -27.11
CA GLN A 726 -36.40 2.98 -26.78
C GLN A 726 -37.45 2.20 -27.61
N LEU A 727 -38.61 2.79 -27.87
CA LEU A 727 -39.64 2.19 -28.69
C LEU A 727 -39.25 2.16 -30.18
N GLU A 728 -38.52 3.17 -30.67
CA GLU A 728 -38.00 3.23 -32.03
C GLU A 728 -36.83 2.29 -32.30
N LEU A 729 -36.02 1.99 -31.27
CA LEU A 729 -34.92 1.02 -31.34
C LEU A 729 -35.40 -0.43 -31.12
N GLY A 730 -36.62 -0.64 -30.68
CA GLY A 730 -37.24 -1.94 -30.41
C GLY A 730 -38.12 -2.48 -31.55
N ASN A 731 -38.18 -1.80 -32.71
CA ASN A 731 -38.89 -2.25 -33.92
C ASN A 731 -37.90 -2.84 -34.95
#